data_cc10fa82b243221140e684662e19a604
#
_entry.id   cc10fa82b243221140e684662e19a604
#
_cell.length_a   1.000
_cell.length_b   1.000
_cell.length_c   1.000
_cell.angle_alpha   90.00
_cell.angle_beta   90.00
_cell.angle_gamma   90.00
#
_symmetry.space_group_name_H-M   'P 1'
#
loop_
_entity.id
_entity.type
_entity.pdbx_description
1 polymer ?
#
loop_
_entity_poly.entity_id
_entity_poly.type
_entity_poly.pdbx_seq_one_letter_code
_entity_poly.pdbx_strand_id
1 'polypeptide(L)'
;MMCQGFTVVNSHVFDLPFNSILIVILFSDVDDGSTVTDFLPAERARGITIQSAAITFHWPPPPPDRNSAASLLAQASSQPSHTINLIDTPGHADFTFEVLRSLRILDGAVCILDGVAGVEAQTEKVWHQAANYRIPKIIYVNKLDRDGAAFGRTVKEIASRLHTWPAVCQIPWWEGGNGRFIGVGDVVALQGLRWTERDGKTVKAVSMDELATTTDQRFADEIRKARVALVELLSEYDDQMVEKYLECDEDHLAIQPWNIIESLRRCLLNSFSPLVPVYAGASFKNIGVQPLLDAVINILPSPREADDPEISIGTVNGGLKDLIHGKMSPEAPVCSPVKSKKAVVPARKSKTAIIGNLEACALAFKVVNDPRRGVLVYVRVYSGTINRNATLFNTNLQTSEKAPRLLRMYASDGIDIPAIPAGQIGVILGLKHTRTGDTLVSYIGSNPKTGPPAPLNTLQLRPIEVPPPVFFASIEPHSLSEEKPVADALALLLREDPSLRCSVDEESGQTLLSGMGELHLEIARDRLLQDFKAKASMGRVEIGYRECLLSPSSIETAMFERETAGRKGKAGCAASSAPFAGDEEALAAVATDTEYSSHQDGNRVKVSVVGSTGLAEETESSGSPLPPYLPLNAVYTALANGAFAALARGPRHSYAMYGTNVSVTLDPALHVFGNETTSGALSSAARLATQAALRNAAAQGGTAVMEPLMNVIISVEEASLGPVVHDISSARGGHISSLDDADVIEASMHGGKTREDQPFIDLRKVYAPPDPFAASLVVGGEDPGMPGSGNRQRSITAKVPLKEMVGYLKHLRSLTGGRGTFVMSVDRYERMGGQREKALLRELSGV
;
A
#
# COMPACT_ATOMS: atom_id res chain seq x y z
N MET A 1 3.33 -18.37 9.04
CA MET A 1 4.32 -18.54 7.95
C MET A 1 3.94 -17.57 6.86
N MET A 2 4.84 -16.73 6.41
CA MET A 2 4.50 -15.49 5.71
C MET A 2 4.58 -15.65 4.21
N CYS A 3 3.60 -15.10 3.47
CA CYS A 3 3.75 -14.82 2.05
C CYS A 3 4.77 -13.69 1.90
N GLN A 4 5.94 -13.99 1.34
CA GLN A 4 6.90 -12.98 0.92
C GLN A 4 6.55 -12.58 -0.51
N GLY A 5 6.06 -11.36 -0.69
CA GLY A 5 5.82 -10.80 -2.00
C GLY A 5 7.10 -10.19 -2.56
N PHE A 6 7.55 -10.61 -3.73
CA PHE A 6 8.66 -9.97 -4.45
C PHE A 6 8.10 -9.07 -5.54
N THR A 7 8.72 -7.94 -5.70
CA THR A 7 8.29 -6.93 -6.64
C THR A 7 9.42 -6.48 -7.54
N VAL A 8 9.22 -6.44 -8.84
CA VAL A 8 10.28 -6.22 -9.83
C VAL A 8 10.00 -4.99 -10.70
N VAL A 9 10.99 -4.10 -10.77
CA VAL A 9 11.00 -2.96 -11.69
C VAL A 9 12.14 -3.14 -12.69
N ASN A 10 11.86 -3.12 -13.98
CA ASN A 10 12.83 -3.40 -15.05
C ASN A 10 13.31 -2.12 -15.75
N SER A 11 14.65 -1.92 -15.90
CA SER A 11 15.22 -0.84 -16.72
C SER A 11 16.53 -1.26 -17.37
N HIS A 12 16.77 -0.83 -18.62
CA HIS A 12 18.04 -1.07 -19.34
C HIS A 12 19.12 -0.08 -18.91
N VAL A 13 20.35 -0.53 -18.57
CA VAL A 13 21.65 0.14 -18.82
C VAL A 13 22.84 -0.43 -18.00
N PHE A 14 23.93 -0.77 -18.68
CA PHE A 14 25.39 -0.92 -18.45
C PHE A 14 26.04 -1.12 -17.06
N ASP A 15 26.83 -2.22 -17.05
CA ASP A 15 28.12 -2.54 -16.40
C ASP A 15 28.31 -2.53 -14.88
N LEU A 16 28.52 -3.73 -14.32
CA LEU A 16 29.61 -4.19 -13.45
C LEU A 16 29.37 -5.60 -12.85
N PRO A 17 30.40 -6.38 -12.47
CA PRO A 17 30.32 -7.81 -12.24
C PRO A 17 29.83 -8.17 -10.82
N PHE A 18 28.67 -8.85 -10.72
CA PHE A 18 28.15 -9.30 -9.42
C PHE A 18 27.51 -10.70 -9.49
N ASN A 19 28.33 -11.75 -9.53
CA ASN A 19 27.86 -13.13 -9.42
C ASN A 19 27.57 -13.59 -7.97
N SER A 20 28.03 -12.86 -6.95
CA SER A 20 27.97 -13.32 -5.55
C SER A 20 26.74 -12.84 -4.77
N ILE A 21 26.15 -11.70 -5.12
CA ILE A 21 25.05 -11.10 -4.33
C ILE A 21 23.70 -11.77 -4.61
N LEU A 22 23.43 -12.16 -5.85
CA LEU A 22 22.19 -12.87 -6.21
C LEU A 22 22.09 -14.22 -5.46
N ILE A 23 23.20 -14.91 -5.32
CA ILE A 23 23.30 -16.18 -4.62
C ILE A 23 22.99 -16.03 -3.13
N VAL A 24 23.48 -14.98 -2.48
CA VAL A 24 23.27 -14.73 -1.04
C VAL A 24 21.80 -14.41 -0.71
N ILE A 25 21.11 -13.65 -1.56
CA ILE A 25 19.69 -13.31 -1.35
C ILE A 25 18.77 -14.53 -1.47
N LEU A 26 19.08 -15.44 -2.38
CA LEU A 26 18.29 -16.63 -2.64
C LEU A 26 18.59 -17.80 -1.69
N PHE A 27 19.77 -17.82 -1.07
CA PHE A 27 20.24 -18.91 -0.20
C PHE A 27 20.24 -18.59 1.29
N SER A 28 19.94 -17.35 1.71
CA SER A 28 19.87 -17.04 3.13
C SER A 28 18.62 -17.66 3.75
N ASP A 29 18.79 -18.31 4.88
CA ASP A 29 17.68 -18.92 5.62
C ASP A 29 16.86 -17.83 6.31
N VAL A 30 15.59 -17.73 5.92
CA VAL A 30 14.66 -16.75 6.50
C VAL A 30 14.41 -17.06 7.97
N ASP A 31 14.39 -18.34 8.32
CA ASP A 31 14.13 -18.78 9.69
C ASP A 31 15.32 -18.46 10.64
N ASP A 32 16.55 -18.32 10.10
CA ASP A 32 17.76 -17.93 10.86
C ASP A 32 18.01 -16.40 10.87
N GLY A 33 17.17 -15.59 10.21
CA GLY A 33 17.32 -14.12 10.15
C GLY A 33 18.61 -13.66 9.44
N SER A 34 19.15 -14.50 8.56
CA SER A 34 20.42 -14.24 7.85
C SER A 34 20.24 -13.64 6.46
N THR A 35 19.00 -13.22 6.09
CA THR A 35 18.68 -12.64 4.78
C THR A 35 19.38 -11.30 4.61
N VAL A 36 19.89 -11.04 3.40
CA VAL A 36 20.55 -9.77 3.05
C VAL A 36 19.55 -8.60 3.07
N THR A 37 18.25 -8.89 2.91
CA THR A 37 17.15 -7.93 2.94
C THR A 37 16.75 -7.52 4.36
N ASP A 38 16.95 -8.39 5.36
CA ASP A 38 16.64 -8.14 6.77
C ASP A 38 17.80 -7.41 7.45
N PHE A 39 17.88 -6.11 7.28
CA PHE A 39 18.98 -5.30 7.81
C PHE A 39 18.73 -4.73 9.21
N LEU A 40 17.46 -4.71 9.68
CA LEU A 40 17.14 -4.26 11.03
C LEU A 40 17.43 -5.35 12.07
N PRO A 41 18.00 -5.01 13.24
CA PRO A 41 18.16 -5.97 14.34
C PRO A 41 16.85 -6.63 14.78
N ALA A 42 15.75 -5.87 14.72
CA ALA A 42 14.41 -6.34 15.04
C ALA A 42 13.87 -7.38 14.05
N GLU A 43 14.22 -7.29 12.77
CA GLU A 43 13.90 -8.27 11.72
C GLU A 43 14.61 -9.60 12.00
N ARG A 44 15.91 -9.52 12.22
CA ARG A 44 16.74 -10.71 12.51
C ARG A 44 16.35 -11.42 13.79
N ALA A 45 16.02 -10.66 14.84
CA ALA A 45 15.61 -11.25 16.12
C ALA A 45 14.24 -11.92 16.06
N ARG A 46 13.35 -11.49 15.15
CA ARG A 46 11.97 -11.99 15.04
C ARG A 46 11.76 -12.91 13.84
N GLY A 47 12.73 -12.99 12.90
CA GLY A 47 12.63 -13.77 11.66
C GLY A 47 11.53 -13.28 10.73
N ILE A 48 11.26 -11.97 10.71
CA ILE A 48 10.22 -11.33 9.87
C ILE A 48 10.74 -10.06 9.23
N THR A 49 10.42 -9.84 7.96
CA THR A 49 10.66 -8.57 7.28
C THR A 49 9.69 -7.51 7.84
N ILE A 50 10.22 -6.38 8.27
CA ILE A 50 9.47 -5.25 8.83
C ILE A 50 9.40 -4.10 7.83
N GLN A 51 10.54 -3.74 7.25
CA GLN A 51 10.65 -2.67 6.26
C GLN A 51 10.94 -3.23 4.88
N SER A 52 10.32 -2.64 3.85
CA SER A 52 10.63 -3.01 2.47
C SER A 52 12.11 -2.73 2.14
N ALA A 53 12.79 -3.69 1.53
CA ALA A 53 14.16 -3.55 1.06
C ALA A 53 14.19 -3.39 -0.47
N ALA A 54 15.08 -2.54 -0.97
CA ALA A 54 15.25 -2.35 -2.42
C ALA A 54 16.66 -2.76 -2.84
N ILE A 55 16.75 -3.65 -3.83
CA ILE A 55 18.01 -4.19 -4.35
C ILE A 55 17.96 -4.10 -5.87
N THR A 56 19.08 -3.69 -6.47
CA THR A 56 19.23 -3.64 -7.93
C THR A 56 20.24 -4.69 -8.37
N PHE A 57 19.89 -5.52 -9.35
CA PHE A 57 20.78 -6.50 -9.95
C PHE A 57 20.54 -6.66 -11.45
N HIS A 58 21.43 -7.42 -12.12
CA HIS A 58 21.33 -7.66 -13.56
C HIS A 58 21.03 -9.13 -13.84
N TRP A 59 20.08 -9.36 -14.77
CA TRP A 59 19.75 -10.72 -15.23
C TRP A 59 19.55 -10.76 -16.76
N PRO A 60 20.11 -11.75 -17.52
CA PRO A 60 21.20 -12.64 -17.08
C PRO A 60 22.44 -11.85 -16.60
N PRO A 61 23.29 -12.45 -15.74
CA PRO A 61 24.50 -11.75 -15.28
C PRO A 61 25.36 -11.35 -16.48
N PRO A 62 25.91 -10.12 -16.49
CA PRO A 62 26.80 -9.68 -17.57
C PRO A 62 28.03 -10.58 -17.63
N PRO A 63 28.56 -10.89 -18.86
CA PRO A 63 29.73 -11.74 -18.99
C PRO A 63 30.92 -11.14 -18.28
N PRO A 64 31.72 -11.96 -17.54
CA PRO A 64 32.92 -11.49 -16.92
C PRO A 64 33.92 -11.04 -18.01
N ASP A 65 34.54 -9.89 -17.80
CA ASP A 65 35.55 -9.20 -18.63
C ASP A 65 35.69 -9.63 -20.11
N ARG A 66 35.62 -8.67 -21.02
CA ARG A 66 35.74 -8.83 -22.47
C ARG A 66 37.02 -9.55 -22.98
N ASN A 67 37.98 -9.86 -22.09
CA ASN A 67 39.27 -10.46 -22.44
C ASN A 67 39.48 -11.93 -22.01
N SER A 68 38.42 -12.59 -21.44
CA SER A 68 38.55 -14.00 -21.06
C SER A 68 38.05 -14.92 -22.17
N ALA A 69 38.68 -16.09 -22.38
CA ALA A 69 38.26 -17.12 -23.34
C ALA A 69 36.80 -17.61 -23.09
N ALA A 70 36.28 -17.45 -21.84
CA ALA A 70 34.89 -17.69 -21.48
C ALA A 70 33.93 -16.66 -22.11
N SER A 71 34.41 -15.45 -22.43
CA SER A 71 33.62 -14.40 -23.09
C SER A 71 33.23 -14.77 -24.53
N LEU A 72 34.06 -15.53 -25.23
CA LEU A 72 33.81 -15.98 -26.60
C LEU A 72 32.72 -17.09 -26.67
N LEU A 73 32.61 -17.90 -25.61
CA LEU A 73 31.55 -18.92 -25.49
C LEU A 73 30.24 -18.34 -24.96
N ALA A 74 30.28 -17.29 -24.12
CA ALA A 74 29.11 -16.57 -23.62
C ALA A 74 28.45 -15.66 -24.67
N GLN A 75 29.16 -15.29 -25.73
CA GLN A 75 28.60 -14.56 -26.88
C GLN A 75 27.59 -15.38 -27.71
N ALA A 76 27.48 -16.68 -27.45
CA ALA A 76 26.49 -17.54 -28.10
C ALA A 76 25.09 -17.49 -27.47
N SER A 77 24.93 -17.01 -26.22
CA SER A 77 23.63 -16.74 -25.61
C SER A 77 23.33 -15.25 -25.72
N SER A 78 22.65 -14.87 -26.80
CA SER A 78 22.46 -13.46 -27.22
C SER A 78 21.33 -12.71 -26.51
N GLN A 79 20.96 -13.06 -25.29
CA GLN A 79 19.97 -12.25 -24.57
C GLN A 79 20.62 -11.04 -23.89
N PRO A 80 20.07 -9.83 -24.11
CA PRO A 80 20.60 -8.65 -23.45
C PRO A 80 20.40 -8.73 -21.93
N SER A 81 21.40 -8.30 -21.15
CA SER A 81 21.28 -8.22 -19.70
C SER A 81 20.32 -7.11 -19.31
N HIS A 82 19.34 -7.42 -18.50
CA HIS A 82 18.35 -6.49 -17.99
C HIS A 82 18.68 -6.07 -16.56
N THR A 83 18.37 -4.81 -16.20
CA THR A 83 18.50 -4.34 -14.83
C THR A 83 17.16 -4.58 -14.11
N ILE A 84 17.20 -5.31 -13.03
CA ILE A 84 16.02 -5.60 -12.19
C ILE A 84 16.17 -4.85 -10.87
N ASN A 85 15.18 -4.00 -10.52
CA ASN A 85 15.07 -3.41 -9.21
C ASN A 85 14.06 -4.24 -8.41
N LEU A 86 14.54 -5.03 -7.48
CA LEU A 86 13.72 -5.87 -6.61
C LEU A 86 13.35 -5.10 -5.35
N ILE A 87 12.07 -5.11 -5.00
CA ILE A 87 11.56 -4.61 -3.73
C ILE A 87 11.00 -5.78 -2.97
N ASP A 88 11.63 -6.11 -1.85
CA ASP A 88 11.13 -7.11 -0.91
C ASP A 88 10.19 -6.43 0.09
N THR A 89 9.01 -7.02 0.31
CA THR A 89 7.94 -6.43 1.13
C THR A 89 7.57 -7.32 2.31
N PRO A 90 7.24 -6.74 3.49
CA PRO A 90 6.79 -7.51 4.63
C PRO A 90 5.48 -8.24 4.36
N GLY A 91 5.35 -9.45 4.93
CA GLY A 91 4.12 -10.24 4.85
C GLY A 91 3.17 -10.09 6.05
N HIS A 92 3.52 -9.31 7.09
CA HIS A 92 2.70 -9.18 8.31
C HIS A 92 1.64 -8.09 8.17
N ALA A 93 0.45 -8.34 8.72
CA ALA A 93 -0.70 -7.43 8.59
C ALA A 93 -0.47 -6.03 9.17
N ASP A 94 0.33 -5.90 10.26
CA ASP A 94 0.64 -4.61 10.88
C ASP A 94 1.48 -3.69 9.96
N PHE A 95 2.13 -4.27 8.94
CA PHE A 95 2.94 -3.55 7.95
C PHE A 95 2.25 -3.42 6.59
N THR A 96 0.93 -3.49 6.55
CA THR A 96 0.15 -3.31 5.31
C THR A 96 0.51 -2.01 4.60
N PHE A 97 0.86 -0.94 5.33
CA PHE A 97 1.28 0.33 4.74
C PHE A 97 2.60 0.19 3.94
N GLU A 98 3.57 -0.60 4.42
CA GLU A 98 4.81 -0.91 3.70
C GLU A 98 4.52 -1.60 2.36
N VAL A 99 3.55 -2.52 2.36
CA VAL A 99 3.09 -3.19 1.14
C VAL A 99 2.43 -2.19 0.18
N LEU A 100 1.48 -1.38 0.66
CA LEU A 100 0.77 -0.39 -0.15
C LEU A 100 1.72 0.62 -0.81
N ARG A 101 2.70 1.15 -0.06
CA ARG A 101 3.69 2.07 -0.62
C ARG A 101 4.59 1.41 -1.65
N SER A 102 4.92 0.14 -1.46
CA SER A 102 5.70 -0.64 -2.42
C SER A 102 4.89 -0.90 -3.69
N LEU A 103 3.64 -1.38 -3.57
CA LEU A 103 2.74 -1.61 -4.71
C LEU A 103 2.62 -0.38 -5.62
N ARG A 104 2.64 0.82 -5.07
CA ARG A 104 2.49 2.08 -5.82
C ARG A 104 3.59 2.34 -6.85
N ILE A 105 4.75 1.76 -6.66
CA ILE A 105 5.93 2.02 -7.50
C ILE A 105 6.31 0.84 -8.41
N LEU A 106 5.45 -0.18 -8.53
CA LEU A 106 5.75 -1.40 -9.26
C LEU A 106 5.36 -1.33 -10.72
N ASP A 107 6.17 -1.98 -11.58
CA ASP A 107 5.78 -2.30 -12.95
C ASP A 107 5.20 -3.72 -13.04
N GLY A 108 5.59 -4.61 -12.15
CA GLY A 108 5.06 -5.96 -12.04
C GLY A 108 5.34 -6.57 -10.68
N ALA A 109 4.65 -7.65 -10.33
CA ALA A 109 4.78 -8.33 -9.04
C ALA A 109 4.97 -9.84 -9.20
N VAL A 110 5.78 -10.43 -8.32
CA VAL A 110 5.86 -11.87 -8.15
C VAL A 110 5.24 -12.22 -6.80
N CYS A 111 4.13 -12.95 -6.82
CA CYS A 111 3.47 -13.45 -5.63
C CYS A 111 4.02 -14.84 -5.29
N ILE A 112 4.63 -14.98 -4.11
CA ILE A 112 5.18 -16.26 -3.66
C ILE A 112 4.18 -16.94 -2.72
N LEU A 113 3.78 -18.15 -3.08
CA LEU A 113 2.90 -19.00 -2.29
C LEU A 113 3.69 -20.13 -1.66
N ASP A 114 3.35 -20.50 -0.44
CA ASP A 114 3.87 -21.70 0.20
C ASP A 114 3.10 -22.92 -0.33
N GLY A 115 3.77 -23.86 -0.99
CA GLY A 115 3.16 -25.08 -1.52
C GLY A 115 2.54 -26.01 -0.47
N VAL A 116 2.89 -25.82 0.81
CA VAL A 116 2.29 -26.57 1.94
C VAL A 116 1.06 -25.83 2.48
N ALA A 117 1.14 -24.52 2.67
CA ALA A 117 0.06 -23.71 3.23
C ALA A 117 -1.01 -23.33 2.19
N GLY A 118 -0.64 -23.23 0.90
CA GLY A 118 -1.55 -22.77 -0.15
C GLY A 118 -1.77 -21.25 -0.15
N VAL A 119 -2.97 -20.82 -0.54
CA VAL A 119 -3.38 -19.41 -0.52
C VAL A 119 -3.89 -19.05 0.88
N GLU A 120 -3.24 -18.09 1.52
CA GLU A 120 -3.63 -17.60 2.86
C GLU A 120 -4.45 -16.30 2.75
N ALA A 121 -5.24 -15.96 3.79
CA ALA A 121 -6.08 -14.76 3.82
C ALA A 121 -5.29 -13.45 3.62
N GLN A 122 -4.03 -13.40 4.09
CA GLN A 122 -3.16 -12.24 3.85
C GLN A 122 -2.80 -12.13 2.37
N THR A 123 -2.60 -13.24 1.68
CA THR A 123 -2.34 -13.28 0.23
C THR A 123 -3.51 -12.70 -0.55
N GLU A 124 -4.74 -13.09 -0.21
CA GLU A 124 -5.95 -12.57 -0.85
C GLU A 124 -6.02 -11.05 -0.71
N LYS A 125 -5.82 -10.53 0.50
CA LYS A 125 -5.83 -9.09 0.76
C LYS A 125 -4.81 -8.33 -0.08
N VAL A 126 -3.56 -8.80 -0.12
CA VAL A 126 -2.49 -8.18 -0.91
C VAL A 126 -2.76 -8.31 -2.41
N TRP A 127 -3.32 -9.46 -2.84
CA TRP A 127 -3.71 -9.69 -4.23
C TRP A 127 -4.75 -8.69 -4.72
N HIS A 128 -5.81 -8.44 -3.93
CA HIS A 128 -6.83 -7.43 -4.24
C HIS A 128 -6.24 -6.01 -4.24
N GLN A 129 -5.36 -5.68 -3.30
CA GLN A 129 -4.66 -4.40 -3.30
C GLN A 129 -3.83 -4.20 -4.58
N ALA A 130 -3.09 -5.23 -5.02
CA ALA A 130 -2.33 -5.19 -6.26
C ALA A 130 -3.24 -5.08 -7.51
N ALA A 131 -4.42 -5.69 -7.47
CA ALA A 131 -5.42 -5.58 -8.55
C ALA A 131 -5.97 -4.15 -8.67
N ASN A 132 -6.22 -3.45 -7.55
CA ASN A 132 -6.65 -2.05 -7.55
C ASN A 132 -5.62 -1.11 -8.22
N TYR A 133 -4.34 -1.46 -8.17
CA TYR A 133 -3.27 -0.74 -8.88
C TYR A 133 -3.00 -1.29 -10.28
N ARG A 134 -3.78 -2.26 -10.77
CA ARG A 134 -3.64 -2.91 -12.09
C ARG A 134 -2.23 -3.47 -12.35
N ILE A 135 -1.57 -3.96 -11.31
CA ILE A 135 -0.20 -4.47 -11.42
C ILE A 135 -0.23 -5.86 -12.07
N PRO A 136 0.50 -6.08 -13.18
CA PRO A 136 0.70 -7.41 -13.75
C PRO A 136 1.40 -8.34 -12.75
N LYS A 137 0.94 -9.58 -12.63
CA LYS A 137 1.38 -10.50 -11.58
C LYS A 137 1.81 -11.86 -12.13
N ILE A 138 2.84 -12.45 -11.52
CA ILE A 138 3.26 -13.84 -11.72
C ILE A 138 3.16 -14.54 -10.37
N ILE A 139 2.74 -15.80 -10.34
CA ILE A 139 2.73 -16.62 -9.12
C ILE A 139 3.88 -17.61 -9.17
N TYR A 140 4.58 -17.73 -8.04
CA TYR A 140 5.61 -18.73 -7.81
C TYR A 140 5.25 -19.58 -6.59
N VAL A 141 4.93 -20.86 -6.81
CA VAL A 141 4.65 -21.82 -5.75
C VAL A 141 5.97 -22.37 -5.24
N ASN A 142 6.33 -21.98 -4.03
CA ASN A 142 7.61 -22.23 -3.37
C ASN A 142 7.51 -23.39 -2.37
N LYS A 143 8.64 -23.83 -1.84
CA LYS A 143 8.77 -24.88 -0.81
C LYS A 143 8.21 -26.24 -1.25
N LEU A 144 8.24 -26.54 -2.53
CA LEU A 144 7.78 -27.82 -3.05
C LEU A 144 8.66 -29.03 -2.64
N ASP A 145 9.78 -28.75 -1.99
CA ASP A 145 10.69 -29.76 -1.41
C ASP A 145 10.33 -30.15 0.02
N ARG A 146 9.28 -29.57 0.60
CA ARG A 146 8.80 -29.89 1.97
C ARG A 146 7.74 -30.99 1.93
N ASP A 147 7.68 -31.77 3.01
CA ASP A 147 6.64 -32.78 3.20
C ASP A 147 5.25 -32.12 3.24
N GLY A 148 4.29 -32.70 2.54
CA GLY A 148 2.92 -32.17 2.45
C GLY A 148 2.73 -31.05 1.42
N ALA A 149 3.75 -30.71 0.62
CA ALA A 149 3.60 -29.78 -0.48
C ALA A 149 2.66 -30.34 -1.55
N ALA A 150 1.67 -29.52 -1.97
CA ALA A 150 0.62 -29.90 -2.90
C ALA A 150 0.42 -28.79 -3.93
N PHE A 151 1.09 -28.91 -5.06
CA PHE A 151 1.06 -27.93 -6.15
C PHE A 151 -0.32 -27.85 -6.81
N GLY A 152 -0.91 -29.02 -7.11
CA GLY A 152 -2.22 -29.09 -7.77
C GLY A 152 -3.36 -28.53 -6.93
N ARG A 153 -3.31 -28.75 -5.60
CA ARG A 153 -4.21 -28.10 -4.64
C ARG A 153 -4.04 -26.58 -4.69
N THR A 154 -2.79 -26.10 -4.58
CA THR A 154 -2.49 -24.65 -4.61
C THR A 154 -2.97 -23.99 -5.90
N VAL A 155 -2.84 -24.65 -7.06
CA VAL A 155 -3.36 -24.14 -8.35
C VAL A 155 -4.89 -23.99 -8.31
N LYS A 156 -5.62 -24.95 -7.73
CA LYS A 156 -7.07 -24.84 -7.56
C LYS A 156 -7.46 -23.73 -6.57
N GLU A 157 -6.70 -23.55 -5.50
CA GLU A 157 -6.91 -22.45 -4.57
C GLU A 157 -6.64 -21.06 -5.21
N ILE A 158 -5.68 -20.94 -6.11
CA ILE A 158 -5.47 -19.71 -6.92
C ILE A 158 -6.74 -19.38 -7.70
N ALA A 159 -7.32 -20.37 -8.38
CA ALA A 159 -8.54 -20.15 -9.15
C ALA A 159 -9.74 -19.78 -8.27
N SER A 160 -9.96 -20.51 -7.17
CA SER A 160 -11.12 -20.32 -6.31
C SER A 160 -11.01 -19.08 -5.43
N ARG A 161 -9.84 -18.79 -4.83
CA ARG A 161 -9.67 -17.74 -3.82
C ARG A 161 -9.14 -16.43 -4.37
N LEU A 162 -8.33 -16.46 -5.44
CA LEU A 162 -7.84 -15.24 -6.10
C LEU A 162 -8.65 -14.86 -7.35
N HIS A 163 -9.67 -15.65 -7.71
CA HIS A 163 -10.56 -15.45 -8.86
C HIS A 163 -9.80 -15.15 -10.15
N THR A 164 -8.74 -15.95 -10.40
CA THR A 164 -7.83 -15.74 -11.51
C THR A 164 -7.52 -17.07 -12.18
N TRP A 165 -7.56 -17.13 -13.50
CA TRP A 165 -7.21 -18.33 -14.25
C TRP A 165 -5.72 -18.63 -14.16
N PRO A 166 -5.29 -19.75 -13.55
CA PRO A 166 -3.89 -20.11 -13.44
C PRO A 166 -3.38 -20.67 -14.77
N ALA A 167 -2.53 -19.92 -15.45
CA ALA A 167 -1.77 -20.39 -16.61
C ALA A 167 -0.53 -21.15 -16.12
N VAL A 168 -0.62 -22.46 -16.03
CA VAL A 168 0.45 -23.31 -15.49
C VAL A 168 1.60 -23.39 -16.50
N CYS A 169 2.66 -22.63 -16.25
CA CYS A 169 3.89 -22.59 -17.07
C CYS A 169 4.91 -23.64 -16.67
N GLN A 170 4.88 -24.08 -15.40
CA GLN A 170 5.74 -25.13 -14.89
C GLN A 170 4.99 -26.09 -13.99
N ILE A 171 5.37 -27.36 -14.02
CA ILE A 171 4.87 -28.39 -13.11
C ILE A 171 6.02 -28.98 -12.31
N PRO A 172 5.84 -29.39 -11.03
CA PRO A 172 6.90 -29.94 -10.22
C PRO A 172 7.32 -31.36 -10.66
N TRP A 173 8.62 -31.64 -10.58
CA TRP A 173 9.20 -32.93 -10.92
C TRP A 173 9.74 -33.62 -9.67
N TRP A 174 9.06 -34.68 -9.24
CA TRP A 174 9.50 -35.54 -8.14
C TRP A 174 10.10 -36.85 -8.69
N GLU A 175 11.20 -37.29 -8.10
CA GLU A 175 11.92 -38.51 -8.45
C GLU A 175 10.98 -39.72 -8.31
N GLY A 176 10.78 -40.45 -9.41
CA GLY A 176 9.85 -41.61 -9.43
C GLY A 176 8.39 -41.27 -9.19
N GLY A 177 8.00 -39.98 -9.28
CA GLY A 177 6.63 -39.48 -9.17
C GLY A 177 6.19 -39.09 -7.75
N ASN A 178 6.80 -39.61 -6.68
CA ASN A 178 6.46 -39.35 -5.29
C ASN A 178 7.69 -39.26 -4.34
N GLY A 179 8.87 -39.24 -4.92
CA GLY A 179 10.12 -39.10 -4.19
C GLY A 179 10.54 -37.67 -3.91
N ARG A 180 11.84 -37.44 -3.88
CA ARG A 180 12.43 -36.13 -3.64
C ARG A 180 12.13 -35.17 -4.80
N PHE A 181 11.87 -33.90 -4.47
CA PHE A 181 11.75 -32.82 -5.47
C PHE A 181 13.12 -32.54 -6.11
N ILE A 182 13.22 -32.76 -7.42
CA ILE A 182 14.48 -32.71 -8.19
C ILE A 182 14.52 -31.63 -9.28
N GLY A 183 13.35 -31.09 -9.66
CA GLY A 183 13.28 -30.13 -10.75
C GLY A 183 11.86 -29.75 -11.11
N VAL A 184 11.72 -29.16 -12.30
CA VAL A 184 10.42 -28.75 -12.83
C VAL A 184 10.29 -29.17 -14.30
N GLY A 185 9.06 -29.43 -14.73
CA GLY A 185 8.72 -29.56 -16.15
C GLY A 185 8.36 -28.21 -16.71
N ASP A 186 9.07 -27.76 -17.71
CA ASP A 186 8.80 -26.53 -18.43
C ASP A 186 7.73 -26.82 -19.50
N VAL A 187 6.53 -26.34 -19.25
CA VAL A 187 5.37 -26.52 -20.12
C VAL A 187 5.52 -25.69 -21.41
N VAL A 188 6.20 -24.53 -21.29
CA VAL A 188 6.39 -23.61 -22.41
C VAL A 188 7.45 -24.10 -23.39
N ALA A 189 8.55 -24.65 -22.90
CA ALA A 189 9.65 -25.14 -23.75
C ALA A 189 9.56 -26.65 -24.04
N LEU A 190 8.59 -27.38 -23.47
CA LEU A 190 8.43 -28.83 -23.55
C LEU A 190 9.71 -29.58 -23.18
N GLN A 191 10.21 -29.37 -21.98
CA GLN A 191 11.43 -30.00 -21.46
C GLN A 191 11.36 -30.16 -19.95
N GLY A 192 12.15 -31.12 -19.43
CA GLY A 192 12.42 -31.20 -17.99
C GLY A 192 13.64 -30.38 -17.61
N LEU A 193 13.57 -29.61 -16.55
CA LEU A 193 14.70 -28.91 -15.95
C LEU A 193 15.07 -29.60 -14.64
N ARG A 194 16.26 -30.21 -14.57
CA ARG A 194 16.75 -30.94 -13.41
C ARG A 194 17.96 -30.24 -12.81
N TRP A 195 17.94 -30.01 -11.50
CA TRP A 195 19.07 -29.49 -10.74
C TRP A 195 19.91 -30.64 -10.22
N THR A 196 21.19 -30.66 -10.59
CA THR A 196 22.08 -31.78 -10.32
C THR A 196 22.95 -31.56 -9.08
N GLU A 197 23.27 -30.33 -8.74
CA GLU A 197 24.09 -29.96 -7.59
C GLU A 197 23.23 -29.45 -6.43
N ARG A 198 23.75 -29.63 -5.19
CA ARG A 198 23.03 -29.17 -3.99
C ARG A 198 22.93 -27.66 -3.87
N ASP A 199 23.80 -26.92 -4.54
CA ASP A 199 23.83 -25.45 -4.54
C ASP A 199 22.89 -24.83 -5.60
N GLY A 200 22.21 -25.65 -6.41
CA GLY A 200 21.22 -25.22 -7.39
C GLY A 200 21.78 -24.37 -8.54
N LYS A 201 23.10 -24.39 -8.79
CA LYS A 201 23.70 -23.57 -9.86
C LYS A 201 23.61 -24.22 -11.23
N THR A 202 23.72 -25.53 -11.27
CA THR A 202 23.78 -26.32 -12.51
C THR A 202 22.40 -26.87 -12.84
N VAL A 203 21.84 -26.42 -13.96
CA VAL A 203 20.55 -26.88 -14.49
C VAL A 203 20.83 -27.71 -15.74
N LYS A 204 20.32 -28.96 -15.74
CA LYS A 204 20.33 -29.83 -16.93
C LYS A 204 18.94 -29.81 -17.57
N ALA A 205 18.86 -29.37 -18.83
CA ALA A 205 17.67 -29.55 -19.65
C ALA A 205 17.61 -31.01 -20.13
N VAL A 206 16.44 -31.63 -20.00
CA VAL A 206 16.13 -33.00 -20.42
C VAL A 206 15.03 -32.94 -21.44
N SER A 207 15.25 -33.46 -22.65
CA SER A 207 14.27 -33.41 -23.73
C SER A 207 13.08 -34.35 -23.46
N MET A 208 11.95 -34.08 -24.12
CA MET A 208 10.75 -34.94 -24.03
C MET A 208 11.03 -36.40 -24.41
N ASP A 209 11.92 -36.62 -25.41
CA ASP A 209 12.28 -37.99 -25.86
C ASP A 209 13.14 -38.68 -24.77
N GLU A 210 14.06 -37.98 -24.13
CA GLU A 210 14.86 -38.54 -23.03
C GLU A 210 13.96 -38.86 -21.82
N LEU A 211 12.97 -38.04 -21.50
CA LEU A 211 11.98 -38.28 -20.44
C LEU A 211 11.10 -39.48 -20.78
N ALA A 212 10.68 -39.64 -22.03
CA ALA A 212 9.84 -40.74 -22.48
C ALA A 212 10.55 -42.10 -22.49
N THR A 213 11.88 -42.11 -22.66
CA THR A 213 12.70 -43.34 -22.65
C THR A 213 13.15 -43.76 -21.25
N THR A 214 13.03 -42.89 -20.26
CA THR A 214 13.40 -43.16 -18.87
C THR A 214 12.21 -43.59 -18.02
N THR A 215 12.41 -43.76 -16.70
CA THR A 215 11.35 -44.08 -15.72
C THR A 215 10.30 -42.97 -15.55
N ASP A 216 10.48 -41.82 -16.20
CA ASP A 216 9.68 -40.60 -16.02
C ASP A 216 8.68 -40.35 -17.15
N GLN A 217 8.28 -41.42 -17.91
CA GLN A 217 7.30 -41.31 -18.99
C GLN A 217 5.98 -40.62 -18.54
N ARG A 218 5.49 -40.95 -17.34
CA ARG A 218 4.27 -40.32 -16.80
C ARG A 218 4.44 -38.80 -16.63
N PHE A 219 5.62 -38.36 -16.28
CA PHE A 219 5.93 -36.95 -16.16
C PHE A 219 5.96 -36.25 -17.52
N ALA A 220 6.53 -36.90 -18.57
CA ALA A 220 6.47 -36.38 -19.92
C ALA A 220 5.03 -36.26 -20.43
N ASP A 221 4.18 -37.23 -20.15
CA ASP A 221 2.75 -37.16 -20.53
C ASP A 221 2.02 -36.04 -19.79
N GLU A 222 2.38 -35.79 -18.55
CA GLU A 222 1.79 -34.67 -17.78
C GLU A 222 2.23 -33.31 -18.31
N ILE A 223 3.49 -33.14 -18.73
CA ILE A 223 3.94 -31.91 -19.43
C ILE A 223 3.13 -31.68 -20.71
N ARG A 224 2.85 -32.75 -21.52
CA ARG A 224 2.03 -32.61 -22.71
C ARG A 224 0.60 -32.18 -22.40
N LYS A 225 -0.04 -32.77 -21.38
CA LYS A 225 -1.39 -32.36 -20.92
C LYS A 225 -1.41 -30.92 -20.44
N ALA A 226 -0.42 -30.53 -19.67
CA ALA A 226 -0.27 -29.15 -19.19
C ALA A 226 -0.14 -28.17 -20.36
N ARG A 227 0.62 -28.56 -21.40
CA ARG A 227 0.81 -27.76 -22.61
C ARG A 227 -0.50 -27.56 -23.37
N VAL A 228 -1.27 -28.62 -23.57
CA VAL A 228 -2.60 -28.56 -24.23
C VAL A 228 -3.49 -27.58 -23.45
N ALA A 229 -3.63 -27.80 -22.15
CA ALA A 229 -4.46 -26.93 -21.30
C ALA A 229 -3.99 -25.46 -21.28
N LEU A 230 -2.68 -25.21 -21.32
CA LEU A 230 -2.14 -23.84 -21.38
C LEU A 230 -2.50 -23.16 -22.70
N VAL A 231 -2.38 -23.86 -23.85
CA VAL A 231 -2.70 -23.30 -25.16
C VAL A 231 -4.20 -23.07 -25.31
N GLU A 232 -5.04 -24.00 -24.83
CA GLU A 232 -6.49 -23.82 -24.80
C GLU A 232 -6.89 -22.62 -23.99
N LEU A 233 -6.32 -22.46 -22.78
CA LEU A 233 -6.58 -21.31 -21.93
C LEU A 233 -6.15 -19.99 -22.60
N LEU A 234 -4.98 -19.95 -23.24
CA LEU A 234 -4.52 -18.74 -23.93
C LEU A 234 -5.39 -18.40 -25.14
N SER A 235 -5.90 -19.41 -25.83
CA SER A 235 -6.81 -19.23 -26.98
C SER A 235 -8.17 -18.65 -26.59
N GLU A 236 -8.59 -18.78 -25.31
CA GLU A 236 -9.81 -18.13 -24.82
C GLU A 236 -9.63 -16.59 -24.62
N TYR A 237 -8.39 -16.10 -24.44
CA TYR A 237 -8.11 -14.71 -24.12
C TYR A 237 -7.26 -13.96 -25.16
N ASP A 238 -6.72 -14.64 -26.16
CA ASP A 238 -5.81 -14.06 -27.17
C ASP A 238 -6.10 -14.60 -28.57
N ASP A 239 -6.75 -13.80 -29.41
CA ASP A 239 -7.09 -14.15 -30.78
C ASP A 239 -5.85 -14.52 -31.64
N GLN A 240 -4.69 -13.91 -31.37
CA GLN A 240 -3.46 -14.26 -32.10
C GLN A 240 -2.94 -15.64 -31.71
N MET A 241 -3.27 -16.16 -30.53
CA MET A 241 -2.96 -17.54 -30.17
C MET A 241 -3.82 -18.52 -30.98
N VAL A 242 -5.09 -18.19 -31.22
CA VAL A 242 -5.99 -18.98 -32.07
C VAL A 242 -5.44 -19.03 -33.50
N GLU A 243 -4.97 -17.90 -34.03
CA GLU A 243 -4.35 -17.87 -35.37
C GLU A 243 -3.12 -18.80 -35.43
N LYS A 244 -2.25 -18.73 -34.42
CA LYS A 244 -1.05 -19.59 -34.37
C LYS A 244 -1.39 -21.08 -34.18
N TYR A 245 -2.45 -21.40 -33.46
CA TYR A 245 -2.95 -22.76 -33.31
C TYR A 245 -3.44 -23.33 -34.63
N LEU A 246 -4.19 -22.54 -35.40
CA LEU A 246 -4.65 -22.94 -36.75
C LEU A 246 -3.49 -23.05 -37.75
N GLU A 247 -2.47 -22.16 -37.67
CA GLU A 247 -1.26 -22.27 -38.53
C GLU A 247 -0.45 -23.55 -38.26
N CYS A 248 -0.57 -24.14 -37.07
CA CYS A 248 0.11 -25.38 -36.69
C CYS A 248 -0.77 -26.64 -36.88
N ASP A 249 -1.74 -26.61 -37.78
CA ASP A 249 -2.63 -27.72 -38.07
C ASP A 249 -3.37 -28.26 -36.82
N GLU A 250 -3.75 -27.36 -35.89
CA GLU A 250 -4.44 -27.67 -34.64
C GLU A 250 -3.60 -28.53 -33.67
N ASP A 251 -2.27 -28.54 -33.83
CA ASP A 251 -1.37 -29.21 -32.89
C ASP A 251 -0.82 -28.26 -31.81
N HIS A 252 -1.31 -28.41 -30.57
CA HIS A 252 -0.90 -27.66 -29.41
C HIS A 252 0.61 -27.80 -29.11
N LEU A 253 1.21 -28.94 -29.49
CA LEU A 253 2.62 -29.22 -29.21
C LEU A 253 3.55 -28.57 -30.24
N ALA A 254 3.06 -28.31 -31.46
CA ALA A 254 3.85 -27.71 -32.53
C ALA A 254 4.06 -26.20 -32.38
N ILE A 255 3.26 -25.52 -31.55
CA ILE A 255 3.36 -24.08 -31.31
C ILE A 255 4.71 -23.76 -30.67
N GLN A 256 5.43 -22.81 -31.22
CA GLN A 256 6.76 -22.40 -30.72
C GLN A 256 6.70 -21.76 -29.33
N PRO A 257 7.65 -22.03 -28.44
CA PRO A 257 7.68 -21.49 -27.06
C PRO A 257 7.55 -19.97 -27.00
N TRP A 258 8.17 -19.26 -27.94
CA TRP A 258 8.16 -17.82 -27.96
C TRP A 258 6.76 -17.23 -28.22
N ASN A 259 5.93 -17.90 -29.06
CA ASN A 259 4.54 -17.48 -29.31
C ASN A 259 3.70 -17.54 -28.04
N ILE A 260 3.96 -18.54 -27.19
CA ILE A 260 3.27 -18.68 -25.89
C ILE A 260 3.70 -17.58 -24.92
N ILE A 261 5.00 -17.29 -24.86
CA ILE A 261 5.51 -16.21 -24.00
C ILE A 261 4.90 -14.87 -24.44
N GLU A 262 4.80 -14.62 -25.73
CA GLU A 262 4.21 -13.40 -26.26
C GLU A 262 2.70 -13.31 -25.97
N SER A 263 1.99 -14.42 -26.09
CA SER A 263 0.57 -14.51 -25.74
C SER A 263 0.36 -14.28 -24.25
N LEU A 264 1.12 -14.95 -23.36
CA LEU A 264 1.11 -14.71 -21.92
C LEU A 264 1.34 -13.22 -21.59
N ARG A 265 2.30 -12.60 -22.28
CA ARG A 265 2.60 -11.18 -22.10
C ARG A 265 1.42 -10.31 -22.54
N ARG A 266 0.82 -10.54 -23.71
CA ARG A 266 -0.35 -9.80 -24.18
C ARG A 266 -1.54 -9.94 -23.22
N CYS A 267 -1.83 -11.17 -22.80
CA CYS A 267 -2.88 -11.41 -21.80
C CYS A 267 -2.61 -10.68 -20.49
N LEU A 268 -1.36 -10.67 -20.02
CA LEU A 268 -1.00 -10.05 -18.75
C LEU A 268 -1.04 -8.51 -18.78
N LEU A 269 -0.71 -7.90 -19.93
CA LEU A 269 -0.78 -6.46 -20.17
C LEU A 269 -2.21 -5.98 -20.43
N ASN A 270 -3.13 -6.90 -20.77
CA ASN A 270 -4.54 -6.60 -20.90
C ASN A 270 -5.17 -6.56 -19.50
N SER A 271 -5.49 -5.36 -19.02
CA SER A 271 -6.05 -5.14 -17.67
C SER A 271 -7.38 -5.87 -17.41
N PHE A 272 -8.04 -6.38 -18.45
CA PHE A 272 -9.30 -7.12 -18.35
C PHE A 272 -9.13 -8.64 -18.35
N SER A 273 -7.92 -9.14 -18.60
CA SER A 273 -7.66 -10.58 -18.62
C SER A 273 -7.46 -11.08 -17.17
N PRO A 274 -8.27 -12.03 -16.68
CA PRO A 274 -8.14 -12.61 -15.37
C PRO A 274 -7.11 -13.76 -15.33
N LEU A 275 -6.07 -13.71 -16.16
CA LEU A 275 -5.08 -14.77 -16.30
C LEU A 275 -3.82 -14.46 -15.50
N VAL A 276 -3.22 -15.47 -14.84
CA VAL A 276 -1.97 -15.36 -14.12
C VAL A 276 -1.02 -16.52 -14.44
N PRO A 277 0.23 -16.26 -14.85
CA PRO A 277 1.25 -17.30 -15.04
C PRO A 277 1.67 -17.89 -13.69
N VAL A 278 1.76 -19.25 -13.64
CA VAL A 278 2.12 -19.99 -12.41
C VAL A 278 3.39 -20.79 -12.65
N TYR A 279 4.37 -20.57 -11.78
CA TYR A 279 5.68 -21.24 -11.76
C TYR A 279 5.86 -22.06 -10.48
N ALA A 280 6.76 -23.04 -10.54
CA ALA A 280 6.98 -24.00 -9.47
C ALA A 280 8.46 -24.05 -9.05
N GLY A 281 8.73 -24.26 -7.72
CA GLY A 281 10.10 -24.44 -7.28
C GLY A 281 10.31 -24.56 -5.78
N ALA A 282 11.60 -24.52 -5.40
CA ALA A 282 12.06 -24.52 -4.01
C ALA A 282 13.25 -23.56 -3.91
N SER A 283 12.96 -22.31 -3.53
CA SER A 283 13.96 -21.23 -3.52
C SER A 283 15.16 -21.50 -2.61
N PHE A 284 14.95 -22.19 -1.49
CA PHE A 284 16.03 -22.59 -0.57
C PHE A 284 17.09 -23.49 -1.24
N LYS A 285 16.67 -24.35 -2.19
CA LYS A 285 17.56 -25.16 -3.00
C LYS A 285 17.89 -24.56 -4.36
N ASN A 286 17.50 -23.30 -4.58
CA ASN A 286 17.63 -22.60 -5.86
C ASN A 286 16.99 -23.33 -7.06
N ILE A 287 16.00 -24.21 -6.81
CA ILE A 287 15.27 -24.92 -7.85
C ILE A 287 14.13 -24.04 -8.39
N GLY A 288 14.07 -23.81 -9.70
CA GLY A 288 13.03 -23.03 -10.36
C GLY A 288 13.24 -21.52 -10.33
N VAL A 289 14.29 -21.00 -9.69
CA VAL A 289 14.54 -19.55 -9.55
C VAL A 289 15.00 -18.90 -10.86
N GLN A 290 15.93 -19.56 -11.59
CA GLN A 290 16.44 -19.04 -12.86
C GLN A 290 15.31 -18.90 -13.91
N PRO A 291 14.46 -19.91 -14.16
CA PRO A 291 13.32 -19.77 -15.05
C PRO A 291 12.29 -18.71 -14.60
N LEU A 292 12.13 -18.50 -13.28
CA LEU A 292 11.30 -17.42 -12.77
C LEU A 292 11.86 -16.05 -13.13
N LEU A 293 13.17 -15.85 -13.03
CA LEU A 293 13.82 -14.59 -13.43
C LEU A 293 13.73 -14.36 -14.95
N ASP A 294 13.82 -15.43 -15.75
CA ASP A 294 13.58 -15.36 -17.20
C ASP A 294 12.13 -14.97 -17.50
N ALA A 295 11.15 -15.51 -16.76
CA ALA A 295 9.75 -15.15 -16.88
C ALA A 295 9.50 -13.68 -16.50
N VAL A 296 10.15 -13.19 -15.44
CA VAL A 296 10.07 -11.78 -15.03
C VAL A 296 10.49 -10.86 -16.18
N ILE A 297 11.60 -11.15 -16.85
CA ILE A 297 12.09 -10.35 -17.99
C ILE A 297 11.17 -10.45 -19.20
N ASN A 298 10.71 -11.67 -19.51
CA ASN A 298 10.00 -11.95 -20.74
C ASN A 298 8.51 -11.59 -20.68
N ILE A 299 7.88 -11.68 -19.51
CA ILE A 299 6.43 -11.56 -19.35
C ILE A 299 6.03 -10.23 -18.71
N LEU A 300 6.73 -9.76 -17.67
CA LEU A 300 6.37 -8.51 -17.00
C LEU A 300 6.75 -7.27 -17.83
N PRO A 301 5.98 -6.16 -17.73
CA PRO A 301 6.26 -4.96 -18.48
C PRO A 301 7.50 -4.23 -17.98
N SER A 302 8.17 -3.54 -18.90
CA SER A 302 9.17 -2.54 -18.56
C SER A 302 8.50 -1.21 -18.15
N PRO A 303 9.22 -0.27 -17.51
CA PRO A 303 8.67 1.06 -17.17
C PRO A 303 8.13 1.88 -18.36
N ARG A 304 8.54 1.53 -19.59
CA ARG A 304 8.03 2.17 -20.82
C ARG A 304 6.66 1.67 -21.23
N GLU A 305 6.40 0.39 -20.95
CA GLU A 305 5.17 -0.33 -21.30
C GLU A 305 4.14 -0.27 -20.17
N ALA A 306 4.60 -0.03 -18.93
CA ALA A 306 3.73 0.12 -17.77
C ALA A 306 2.71 1.25 -17.96
N ASP A 307 1.58 1.11 -17.30
CA ASP A 307 0.51 2.11 -17.28
C ASP A 307 1.03 3.52 -16.93
N ASP A 308 0.35 4.53 -17.46
CA ASP A 308 0.70 5.92 -17.18
C ASP A 308 0.44 6.24 -15.70
N PRO A 309 1.47 6.72 -14.95
CA PRO A 309 1.27 7.05 -13.56
C PRO A 309 0.25 8.18 -13.40
N GLU A 310 -0.75 7.94 -12.56
CA GLU A 310 -1.77 8.92 -12.24
C GLU A 310 -1.20 10.13 -11.51
N ILE A 311 -1.54 11.30 -11.99
CA ILE A 311 -1.14 12.60 -11.42
C ILE A 311 -2.36 13.48 -11.15
N SER A 312 -2.20 14.40 -10.20
CA SER A 312 -3.12 15.53 -10.01
C SER A 312 -2.39 16.85 -10.18
N ILE A 313 -3.04 17.82 -10.81
CA ILE A 313 -2.56 19.20 -10.94
C ILE A 313 -3.72 20.11 -10.55
N GLY A 314 -3.66 20.66 -9.34
CA GLY A 314 -4.80 21.36 -8.75
C GLY A 314 -6.00 20.41 -8.59
N THR A 315 -7.09 20.69 -9.30
CA THR A 315 -8.32 19.87 -9.29
C THR A 315 -8.43 18.88 -10.45
N VAL A 316 -7.45 18.87 -11.38
CA VAL A 316 -7.49 18.04 -12.58
C VAL A 316 -6.63 16.79 -12.38
N ASN A 317 -7.23 15.62 -12.59
CA ASN A 317 -6.55 14.33 -12.55
C ASN A 317 -6.30 13.81 -13.97
N GLY A 318 -5.19 13.11 -14.18
CA GLY A 318 -4.83 12.50 -15.45
C GLY A 318 -3.54 11.71 -15.40
N GLY A 319 -2.98 11.38 -16.56
CA GLY A 319 -1.71 10.66 -16.68
C GLY A 319 -0.50 11.59 -16.85
N LEU A 320 0.66 11.17 -16.34
CA LEU A 320 1.92 11.92 -16.50
C LEU A 320 2.39 11.96 -17.96
N LYS A 321 2.26 10.85 -18.70
CA LYS A 321 2.59 10.78 -20.14
C LYS A 321 1.65 11.69 -20.95
N ASP A 322 0.36 11.70 -20.60
CA ASP A 322 -0.64 12.57 -21.24
C ASP A 322 -0.35 14.06 -20.98
N LEU A 323 0.12 14.40 -19.78
CA LEU A 323 0.60 15.76 -19.48
C LEU A 323 1.80 16.12 -20.35
N ILE A 324 2.83 15.27 -20.41
CA ILE A 324 4.07 15.50 -21.16
C ILE A 324 3.78 15.63 -22.66
N HIS A 325 2.87 14.84 -23.20
CA HIS A 325 2.46 14.89 -24.61
C HIS A 325 1.46 16.03 -24.92
N GLY A 326 1.05 16.83 -23.90
CA GLY A 326 0.17 17.97 -24.06
C GLY A 326 -1.31 17.61 -24.30
N LYS A 327 -1.71 16.36 -24.09
CA LYS A 327 -3.11 15.91 -24.16
C LYS A 327 -3.92 16.40 -22.97
N MET A 328 -3.28 16.53 -21.81
CA MET A 328 -3.86 17.08 -20.59
C MET A 328 -3.62 18.59 -20.57
N SER A 329 -4.69 19.40 -20.49
CA SER A 329 -4.60 20.86 -20.37
C SER A 329 -5.02 21.28 -18.96
N PRO A 330 -4.07 21.52 -18.04
CA PRO A 330 -4.41 22.06 -16.73
C PRO A 330 -4.90 23.49 -16.89
N GLU A 331 -6.10 23.79 -16.41
CA GLU A 331 -6.59 25.17 -16.32
C GLU A 331 -5.78 25.89 -15.25
N ALA A 332 -5.09 26.95 -15.63
CA ALA A 332 -4.45 27.84 -14.66
C ALA A 332 -5.56 28.51 -13.84
N PRO A 333 -5.45 28.56 -12.49
CA PRO A 333 -6.36 29.36 -11.70
C PRO A 333 -6.31 30.79 -12.24
N VAL A 334 -7.46 31.33 -12.57
CA VAL A 334 -7.60 32.69 -13.08
C VAL A 334 -7.26 33.65 -11.93
N CYS A 335 -6.01 34.02 -11.79
CA CYS A 335 -5.61 35.17 -11.00
C CYS A 335 -6.08 36.40 -11.72
N SER A 336 -7.07 37.08 -11.18
CA SER A 336 -7.55 38.37 -11.63
C SER A 336 -6.40 39.37 -11.80
N PRO A 337 -6.27 40.10 -12.91
CA PRO A 337 -5.18 41.04 -13.14
C PRO A 337 -5.36 42.28 -12.25
N VAL A 338 -4.51 42.42 -11.25
CA VAL A 338 -4.29 43.72 -10.58
C VAL A 338 -3.80 44.70 -11.64
N LYS A 339 -4.61 45.71 -11.97
CA LYS A 339 -4.29 46.79 -12.87
C LYS A 339 -3.11 47.59 -12.31
N SER A 340 -1.87 47.24 -12.67
CA SER A 340 -0.74 48.18 -12.61
C SER A 340 -0.45 48.68 -14.02
N LYS A 341 -0.56 49.99 -14.19
CA LYS A 341 -0.27 50.69 -15.42
C LYS A 341 1.21 50.51 -15.81
N LYS A 342 1.41 50.11 -17.08
CA LYS A 342 2.68 49.99 -17.82
C LYS A 342 3.59 48.82 -17.38
N ALA A 343 3.31 47.64 -17.93
CA ALA A 343 4.35 46.66 -18.23
C ALA A 343 4.07 46.09 -19.61
N VAL A 344 5.10 46.10 -20.45
CA VAL A 344 5.17 45.44 -21.75
C VAL A 344 4.70 43.99 -21.57
N VAL A 345 3.66 43.58 -22.31
CA VAL A 345 3.09 42.25 -22.33
C VAL A 345 4.19 41.29 -22.74
N PRO A 346 4.70 40.40 -21.87
CA PRO A 346 5.56 39.32 -22.34
C PRO A 346 4.65 38.40 -23.16
N ALA A 347 5.09 38.07 -24.36
CA ALA A 347 4.44 37.10 -25.24
C ALA A 347 4.02 35.88 -24.44
N ARG A 348 2.74 35.47 -24.56
CA ARG A 348 2.19 34.21 -24.04
C ARG A 348 3.15 33.08 -24.45
N LYS A 349 4.05 32.65 -23.56
CA LYS A 349 4.81 31.41 -23.76
C LYS A 349 3.76 30.33 -23.97
N SER A 350 3.82 29.65 -25.10
CA SER A 350 2.89 28.59 -25.44
C SER A 350 2.87 27.54 -24.27
N LYS A 351 1.73 27.00 -23.92
CA LYS A 351 1.55 26.01 -22.84
C LYS A 351 2.55 24.83 -23.00
N THR A 352 2.86 24.47 -24.21
CA THR A 352 3.88 23.46 -24.59
C THR A 352 5.29 23.82 -24.14
N ALA A 353 5.64 25.12 -24.10
CA ALA A 353 6.97 25.56 -23.65
C ALA A 353 7.16 25.46 -22.12
N ILE A 354 6.08 25.44 -21.35
CA ILE A 354 6.14 25.28 -19.90
C ILE A 354 6.44 23.81 -19.56
N ILE A 355 5.79 22.87 -20.24
CA ILE A 355 5.98 21.42 -20.03
C ILE A 355 7.36 20.97 -20.55
N GLY A 356 7.85 21.55 -21.65
CA GLY A 356 9.15 21.23 -22.26
C GLY A 356 10.38 21.49 -21.37
N ASN A 357 10.24 22.25 -20.28
CA ASN A 357 11.31 22.53 -19.32
C ASN A 357 11.30 21.60 -18.10
N LEU A 358 10.40 20.61 -18.04
CA LEU A 358 10.38 19.57 -17.00
C LEU A 358 11.55 18.61 -17.24
N GLU A 359 12.58 18.66 -16.39
CA GLU A 359 13.77 17.80 -16.49
C GLU A 359 13.53 16.44 -15.89
N ALA A 360 12.84 16.36 -14.74
CA ALA A 360 12.53 15.11 -14.08
C ALA A 360 11.30 15.23 -13.18
N CYS A 361 10.57 14.10 -13.07
CA CYS A 361 9.50 13.90 -12.10
C CYS A 361 9.72 12.57 -11.38
N ALA A 362 9.74 12.61 -10.05
CA ALA A 362 10.00 11.45 -9.21
C ALA A 362 9.12 11.41 -7.97
N LEU A 363 8.86 10.21 -7.46
CA LEU A 363 8.18 9.95 -6.20
C LEU A 363 9.18 9.54 -5.14
N ALA A 364 9.20 10.21 -4.00
CA ALA A 364 9.91 9.77 -2.81
C ALA A 364 9.07 8.71 -2.10
N PHE A 365 9.32 7.43 -2.34
CA PHE A 365 8.46 6.36 -1.84
C PHE A 365 8.91 5.79 -0.49
N LYS A 366 10.16 6.03 -0.08
CA LYS A 366 10.70 5.59 1.21
C LYS A 366 11.75 6.56 1.71
N VAL A 367 11.68 6.89 3.00
CA VAL A 367 12.70 7.65 3.72
C VAL A 367 13.21 6.77 4.85
N VAL A 368 14.52 6.70 5.03
CA VAL A 368 15.18 5.94 6.10
C VAL A 368 16.26 6.80 6.72
N ASN A 369 16.35 6.82 8.02
CA ASN A 369 17.46 7.45 8.73
C ASN A 369 18.53 6.38 9.06
N ASP A 370 19.65 6.43 8.34
CA ASP A 370 20.80 5.57 8.58
C ASP A 370 21.72 6.24 9.60
N PRO A 371 22.09 5.55 10.71
CA PRO A 371 22.96 6.13 11.75
C PRO A 371 24.33 6.60 11.26
N ARG A 372 24.83 6.02 10.13
CA ARG A 372 26.15 6.34 9.56
C ARG A 372 26.09 7.36 8.45
N ARG A 373 25.02 7.31 7.62
CA ARG A 373 24.92 8.07 6.35
C ARG A 373 23.93 9.24 6.47
N GLY A 374 23.14 9.29 7.54
CA GLY A 374 22.04 10.24 7.70
C GLY A 374 20.80 9.84 6.90
N VAL A 375 19.99 10.83 6.54
CA VAL A 375 18.71 10.58 5.86
C VAL A 375 18.90 10.13 4.42
N LEU A 376 18.38 8.96 4.09
CA LEU A 376 18.33 8.33 2.78
C LEU A 376 16.91 8.46 2.23
N VAL A 377 16.73 9.13 1.10
CA VAL A 377 15.44 9.26 0.42
C VAL A 377 15.45 8.39 -0.83
N TYR A 378 14.69 7.32 -0.82
CA TYR A 378 14.50 6.43 -1.97
C TYR A 378 13.50 7.07 -2.92
N VAL A 379 13.89 7.20 -4.18
CA VAL A 379 13.07 7.81 -5.21
C VAL A 379 12.92 6.88 -6.41
N ARG A 380 11.71 6.86 -7.00
CA ARG A 380 11.49 6.32 -8.33
C ARG A 380 11.31 7.49 -9.30
N VAL A 381 12.12 7.52 -10.35
CA VAL A 381 12.02 8.53 -11.41
C VAL A 381 11.05 8.05 -12.48
N TYR A 382 9.95 8.78 -12.70
CA TYR A 382 8.96 8.44 -13.72
C TYR A 382 9.22 9.13 -15.05
N SER A 383 9.80 10.31 -15.06
CA SER A 383 10.12 11.04 -16.28
C SER A 383 11.45 11.78 -16.13
N GLY A 384 12.21 11.82 -17.21
CA GLY A 384 13.48 12.53 -17.31
C GLY A 384 14.62 11.91 -16.52
N THR A 385 15.55 12.73 -16.01
CA THR A 385 16.74 12.27 -15.31
C THR A 385 17.11 13.22 -14.18
N ILE A 386 17.29 12.68 -12.97
CA ILE A 386 17.81 13.44 -11.83
C ILE A 386 19.33 13.37 -11.85
N ASN A 387 19.99 14.50 -12.05
CA ASN A 387 21.43 14.62 -12.03
C ASN A 387 21.97 14.98 -10.64
N ARG A 388 23.23 14.66 -10.36
CA ARG A 388 23.92 15.10 -9.15
C ARG A 388 23.89 16.63 -9.05
N ASN A 389 23.65 17.16 -7.86
CA ASN A 389 23.45 18.59 -7.57
C ASN A 389 22.22 19.23 -8.23
N ALA A 390 21.29 18.46 -8.81
CA ALA A 390 20.04 19.00 -9.31
C ALA A 390 19.25 19.68 -8.19
N THR A 391 18.55 20.77 -8.53
CA THR A 391 17.60 21.41 -7.64
C THR A 391 16.26 20.72 -7.82
N LEU A 392 15.76 20.10 -6.76
CA LEU A 392 14.48 19.43 -6.71
C LEU A 392 13.48 20.31 -5.97
N PHE A 393 12.31 20.47 -6.54
CA PHE A 393 11.17 21.14 -5.91
C PHE A 393 10.19 20.09 -5.38
N ASN A 394 9.95 20.12 -4.08
CA ASN A 394 8.93 19.30 -3.43
C ASN A 394 7.59 20.00 -3.57
N THR A 395 6.70 19.45 -4.39
CA THR A 395 5.40 20.06 -4.71
C THR A 395 4.38 19.95 -3.57
N ASN A 396 4.55 18.98 -2.68
CA ASN A 396 3.70 18.80 -1.49
C ASN A 396 4.03 19.84 -0.42
N LEU A 397 5.33 20.07 -0.15
CA LEU A 397 5.81 20.99 0.87
C LEU A 397 6.11 22.40 0.34
N GLN A 398 6.04 22.62 -0.98
CA GLN A 398 6.36 23.89 -1.65
C GLN A 398 7.78 24.38 -1.31
N THR A 399 8.74 23.49 -1.23
CA THR A 399 10.15 23.76 -0.84
C THR A 399 11.11 23.22 -1.87
N SER A 400 12.23 23.92 -2.07
CA SER A 400 13.31 23.47 -2.94
C SER A 400 14.47 22.91 -2.15
N GLU A 401 14.98 21.76 -2.56
CA GLU A 401 16.14 21.10 -1.97
C GLU A 401 17.15 20.69 -3.06
N LYS A 402 18.41 20.59 -2.70
CA LYS A 402 19.46 20.10 -3.62
C LYS A 402 19.72 18.64 -3.40
N ALA A 403 20.00 17.90 -4.47
CA ALA A 403 20.39 16.49 -4.47
C ALA A 403 21.93 16.36 -4.57
N PRO A 404 22.70 16.55 -3.49
CA PRO A 404 24.16 16.66 -3.57
C PRO A 404 24.82 15.32 -3.91
N ARG A 405 24.21 14.22 -3.51
CA ARG A 405 24.76 12.87 -3.69
C ARG A 405 23.68 11.89 -4.04
N LEU A 406 23.94 11.08 -5.07
CA LEU A 406 23.01 10.05 -5.56
C LEU A 406 23.67 8.68 -5.39
N LEU A 407 22.91 7.72 -4.88
CA LEU A 407 23.36 6.34 -4.68
C LEU A 407 22.45 5.35 -5.41
N ARG A 408 23.05 4.24 -5.82
CA ARG A 408 22.35 2.99 -6.12
C ARG A 408 22.60 2.03 -4.96
N MET A 409 21.52 1.46 -4.42
CA MET A 409 21.63 0.57 -3.27
C MET A 409 21.74 -0.90 -3.71
N TYR A 410 22.65 -1.60 -3.06
CA TYR A 410 22.78 -3.05 -3.08
C TYR A 410 22.62 -3.52 -1.63
N ALA A 411 21.37 -3.76 -1.22
CA ALA A 411 21.01 -4.01 0.17
C ALA A 411 21.48 -2.89 1.12
N SER A 412 22.46 -3.16 1.99
CA SER A 412 23.05 -2.17 2.90
C SER A 412 24.11 -1.27 2.23
N ASP A 413 24.65 -1.65 1.07
CA ASP A 413 25.76 -0.95 0.44
C ASP A 413 25.29 0.00 -0.66
N GLY A 414 25.82 1.23 -0.66
CA GLY A 414 25.47 2.25 -1.64
C GLY A 414 26.64 2.63 -2.52
N ILE A 415 26.44 2.58 -3.83
CA ILE A 415 27.43 3.00 -4.83
C ILE A 415 27.02 4.37 -5.36
N ASP A 416 27.98 5.32 -5.40
CA ASP A 416 27.75 6.65 -5.98
C ASP A 416 27.47 6.57 -7.49
N ILE A 417 26.40 7.26 -7.91
CA ILE A 417 26.01 7.36 -9.32
C ILE A 417 25.90 8.83 -9.74
N PRO A 418 26.19 9.14 -11.01
CA PRO A 418 26.11 10.52 -11.51
C PRO A 418 24.67 11.00 -11.72
N ALA A 419 23.77 10.09 -12.04
CA ALA A 419 22.39 10.40 -12.38
C ALA A 419 21.46 9.20 -12.14
N ILE A 420 20.15 9.47 -11.97
CA ILE A 420 19.07 8.49 -11.89
C ILE A 420 18.12 8.76 -13.06
N PRO A 421 18.13 7.94 -14.12
CA PRO A 421 17.24 8.11 -15.26
C PRO A 421 15.81 7.59 -14.99
N ALA A 422 14.88 7.95 -15.86
CA ALA A 422 13.50 7.47 -15.82
C ALA A 422 13.40 5.94 -15.80
N GLY A 423 12.48 5.42 -15.01
CA GLY A 423 12.27 3.99 -14.79
C GLY A 423 13.19 3.38 -13.72
N GLN A 424 14.19 4.11 -13.23
CA GLN A 424 15.09 3.61 -12.19
C GLN A 424 14.72 4.06 -10.79
N ILE A 425 15.17 3.24 -9.84
CA ILE A 425 15.15 3.57 -8.41
C ILE A 425 16.57 4.00 -8.00
N GLY A 426 16.65 5.07 -7.23
CA GLY A 426 17.88 5.54 -6.64
C GLY A 426 17.65 6.13 -5.27
N VAL A 427 18.73 6.50 -4.59
CA VAL A 427 18.70 7.10 -3.27
C VAL A 427 19.36 8.46 -3.32
N ILE A 428 18.70 9.45 -2.76
CA ILE A 428 19.22 10.81 -2.62
C ILE A 428 19.58 11.04 -1.15
N LEU A 429 20.82 11.45 -0.91
CA LEU A 429 21.29 11.86 0.41
C LEU A 429 21.16 13.38 0.56
N GLY A 430 20.96 13.82 1.80
CA GLY A 430 21.08 15.24 2.17
C GLY A 430 19.79 16.05 1.97
N LEU A 431 18.68 15.45 1.57
CA LEU A 431 17.37 16.10 1.59
C LEU A 431 16.90 16.24 3.05
N LYS A 432 16.45 17.44 3.42
CA LYS A 432 16.11 17.79 4.83
C LYS A 432 14.63 17.68 5.15
N HIS A 433 13.77 17.98 4.19
CA HIS A 433 12.33 18.14 4.43
C HIS A 433 11.47 17.08 3.74
N THR A 434 11.97 16.47 2.68
CA THR A 434 11.24 15.46 1.89
C THR A 434 10.77 14.30 2.77
N ARG A 435 9.50 13.92 2.62
CA ARG A 435 8.82 12.83 3.34
C ARG A 435 8.48 11.68 2.40
N THR A 436 8.13 10.54 2.97
CA THR A 436 7.56 9.43 2.21
C THR A 436 6.23 9.84 1.57
N GLY A 437 6.08 9.64 0.25
CA GLY A 437 4.91 10.05 -0.53
C GLY A 437 5.04 11.39 -1.25
N ASP A 438 6.11 12.15 -1.03
CA ASP A 438 6.30 13.45 -1.67
C ASP A 438 6.69 13.33 -3.15
N THR A 439 6.16 14.25 -3.96
CA THR A 439 6.50 14.39 -5.38
C THR A 439 7.64 15.40 -5.54
N LEU A 440 8.70 14.97 -6.21
CA LEU A 440 9.89 15.77 -6.49
C LEU A 440 9.99 16.09 -7.98
N VAL A 441 10.12 17.37 -8.31
CA VAL A 441 10.17 17.87 -9.69
C VAL A 441 11.49 18.63 -9.92
N SER A 442 12.21 18.30 -10.99
CA SER A 442 13.31 19.14 -11.51
C SER A 442 12.83 19.92 -12.72
N TYR A 443 13.07 21.21 -12.73
CA TYR A 443 12.58 22.10 -13.77
C TYR A 443 13.65 23.14 -14.17
N ILE A 444 13.91 23.26 -15.48
CA ILE A 444 14.90 24.22 -16.00
C ILE A 444 14.42 25.66 -15.77
N GLY A 445 15.25 26.46 -15.09
CA GLY A 445 14.91 27.84 -14.77
C GLY A 445 13.97 28.02 -13.60
N SER A 446 13.82 26.97 -12.76
CA SER A 446 13.08 27.07 -11.51
C SER A 446 13.67 28.11 -10.56
N ASN A 447 12.82 28.95 -9.99
CA ASN A 447 13.23 29.85 -8.92
C ASN A 447 13.32 29.05 -7.61
N PRO A 448 14.44 29.09 -6.88
CA PRO A 448 14.60 28.36 -5.61
C PRO A 448 13.54 28.69 -4.54
N LYS A 449 12.90 29.86 -4.62
CA LYS A 449 11.88 30.28 -3.63
C LYS A 449 10.44 29.96 -4.06
N THR A 450 10.15 29.99 -5.36
CA THR A 450 8.76 29.85 -5.87
C THR A 450 8.53 28.55 -6.64
N GLY A 451 9.61 27.79 -6.90
CA GLY A 451 9.54 26.55 -7.65
C GLY A 451 9.25 26.72 -9.14
N PRO A 452 8.76 25.65 -9.81
CA PRO A 452 8.31 25.69 -11.19
C PRO A 452 7.08 26.60 -11.34
N PRO A 453 6.83 27.13 -12.55
CA PRO A 453 5.66 27.98 -12.78
C PRO A 453 4.36 27.20 -12.58
N ALA A 454 3.31 27.92 -12.14
CA ALA A 454 1.97 27.34 -12.09
C ALA A 454 1.53 26.89 -13.50
N PRO A 455 0.87 25.73 -13.64
CA PRO A 455 0.34 24.85 -12.58
C PRO A 455 1.30 23.73 -12.13
N LEU A 456 2.50 23.59 -12.71
CA LEU A 456 3.44 22.51 -12.40
C LEU A 456 3.92 22.50 -10.93
N ASN A 457 3.85 23.61 -10.23
CA ASN A 457 4.14 23.70 -8.81
C ASN A 457 3.14 22.90 -7.94
N THR A 458 1.97 22.54 -8.46
CA THR A 458 0.95 21.72 -7.78
C THR A 458 0.89 20.29 -8.31
N LEU A 459 1.83 19.90 -9.18
CA LEU A 459 1.91 18.54 -9.72
C LEU A 459 2.15 17.54 -8.58
N GLN A 460 1.23 16.62 -8.39
CA GLN A 460 1.36 15.54 -7.41
C GLN A 460 1.12 14.20 -8.10
N LEU A 461 2.01 13.26 -7.87
CA LEU A 461 1.74 11.86 -8.13
C LEU A 461 0.71 11.39 -7.09
N ARG A 462 -0.26 10.56 -7.51
CA ARG A 462 -1.34 10.12 -6.63
C ARG A 462 -0.79 9.69 -5.27
N PRO A 463 -1.27 10.26 -4.16
CA PRO A 463 -0.77 9.96 -2.82
C PRO A 463 -1.04 8.51 -2.44
N ILE A 464 -0.24 7.99 -1.51
CA ILE A 464 -0.46 6.69 -0.90
C ILE A 464 -1.57 6.86 0.14
N GLU A 465 -2.64 6.09 0.03
CA GLU A 465 -3.73 6.09 1.01
C GLU A 465 -3.25 5.41 2.28
N VAL A 466 -3.26 6.14 3.38
CA VAL A 466 -2.86 5.65 4.70
C VAL A 466 -4.12 5.43 5.53
N PRO A 467 -4.42 4.19 5.96
CA PRO A 467 -5.52 3.94 6.87
C PRO A 467 -5.36 4.70 8.19
N PRO A 468 -6.45 5.09 8.87
CA PRO A 468 -6.34 5.76 10.16
C PRO A 468 -5.75 4.82 11.22
N PRO A 469 -4.83 5.32 12.08
CA PRO A 469 -4.27 4.53 13.16
C PRO A 469 -5.32 4.26 14.24
N VAL A 470 -5.28 3.07 14.85
CA VAL A 470 -6.25 2.62 15.87
C VAL A 470 -5.62 2.33 17.24
N PHE A 471 -4.29 2.29 17.31
CA PHE A 471 -3.55 2.14 18.55
C PHE A 471 -2.76 3.41 18.86
N PHE A 472 -2.57 3.70 20.12
CA PHE A 472 -1.71 4.79 20.56
C PHE A 472 -0.93 4.43 21.83
N ALA A 473 0.14 5.16 22.07
CA ALA A 473 0.91 5.09 23.32
C ALA A 473 1.43 6.49 23.68
N SER A 474 1.49 6.80 24.97
CA SER A 474 2.07 8.03 25.44
C SER A 474 3.59 8.00 25.37
N ILE A 475 4.21 9.14 25.10
CA ILE A 475 5.66 9.32 25.10
C ILE A 475 5.98 10.44 26.09
N GLU A 476 6.79 10.12 27.07
CA GLU A 476 7.20 11.07 28.12
C GLU A 476 8.72 11.24 28.13
N PRO A 477 9.25 12.43 27.83
CA PRO A 477 10.67 12.73 27.99
C PRO A 477 11.11 12.58 29.47
N HIS A 478 12.30 12.02 29.73
CA HIS A 478 12.79 11.81 31.07
C HIS A 478 13.03 13.15 31.84
N SER A 479 13.21 14.25 31.11
CA SER A 479 13.39 15.57 31.66
C SER A 479 13.00 16.67 30.66
N LEU A 480 12.74 17.90 31.13
CA LEU A 480 12.46 19.07 30.28
C LEU A 480 13.60 19.38 29.29
N SER A 481 14.85 19.06 29.64
CA SER A 481 15.98 19.24 28.71
C SER A 481 15.97 18.24 27.54
N GLU A 482 15.30 17.10 27.68
CA GLU A 482 15.19 16.05 26.65
C GLU A 482 13.95 16.22 25.77
N GLU A 483 13.04 17.16 26.10
CA GLU A 483 11.80 17.39 25.33
C GLU A 483 12.09 17.71 23.85
N LYS A 484 13.03 18.64 23.59
CA LYS A 484 13.41 19.00 22.23
C LYS A 484 14.11 17.87 21.47
N PRO A 485 15.13 17.17 22.03
CA PRO A 485 15.69 15.98 21.41
C PRO A 485 14.66 14.88 21.08
N VAL A 486 13.69 14.64 21.97
CA VAL A 486 12.62 13.66 21.75
C VAL A 486 11.69 14.13 20.62
N ALA A 487 11.31 15.41 20.59
CA ALA A 487 10.50 15.97 19.51
C ALA A 487 11.21 15.90 18.15
N ASP A 488 12.51 16.18 18.09
CA ASP A 488 13.32 16.06 16.88
C ASP A 488 13.41 14.59 16.41
N ALA A 489 13.58 13.65 17.34
CA ALA A 489 13.59 12.21 17.02
C ALA A 489 12.22 11.71 16.52
N LEU A 490 11.13 12.17 17.14
CA LEU A 490 9.77 11.89 16.67
C LEU A 490 9.52 12.47 15.28
N ALA A 491 9.98 13.69 15.01
CA ALA A 491 9.85 14.30 13.68
C ALA A 491 10.58 13.48 12.60
N LEU A 492 11.75 12.90 12.92
CA LEU A 492 12.46 11.99 12.02
C LEU A 492 11.69 10.69 11.80
N LEU A 493 11.12 10.11 12.86
CA LEU A 493 10.33 8.88 12.78
C LEU A 493 9.06 9.08 11.93
N LEU A 494 8.32 10.16 12.13
CA LEU A 494 7.12 10.53 11.35
C LEU A 494 7.44 10.84 9.88
N ARG A 495 8.65 11.30 9.61
CA ARG A 495 9.12 11.52 8.24
C ARG A 495 9.36 10.21 7.50
N GLU A 496 9.83 9.18 8.20
CA GLU A 496 10.03 7.85 7.64
C GLU A 496 8.72 7.12 7.42
N ASP A 497 7.84 7.19 8.40
CA ASP A 497 6.59 6.44 8.43
C ASP A 497 5.37 7.36 8.57
N PRO A 498 4.69 7.69 7.47
CA PRO A 498 3.49 8.53 7.49
C PRO A 498 2.25 7.82 8.05
N SER A 499 2.32 6.51 8.34
CA SER A 499 1.24 5.79 9.03
C SER A 499 1.24 6.02 10.55
N LEU A 500 2.36 6.53 11.08
CA LEU A 500 2.43 7.04 12.45
C LEU A 500 1.88 8.47 12.51
N ARG A 501 1.15 8.76 13.56
CA ARG A 501 0.69 10.13 13.87
C ARG A 501 1.11 10.52 15.27
N CYS A 502 1.52 11.76 15.43
CA CYS A 502 1.86 12.33 16.73
C CYS A 502 0.89 13.46 17.05
N SER A 503 0.30 13.42 18.24
CA SER A 503 -0.56 14.47 18.77
C SER A 503 -0.13 14.80 20.20
N VAL A 504 -0.31 16.04 20.59
CA VAL A 504 -0.07 16.48 21.98
C VAL A 504 -1.44 16.72 22.59
N ASP A 505 -1.71 16.10 23.72
CA ASP A 505 -2.89 16.39 24.51
C ASP A 505 -2.74 17.75 25.22
N GLU A 506 -3.60 18.70 24.90
CA GLU A 506 -3.48 20.09 25.38
C GLU A 506 -3.68 20.24 26.91
N GLU A 507 -4.35 19.28 27.56
CA GLU A 507 -4.56 19.39 29.05
C GLU A 507 -3.47 18.70 29.85
N SER A 508 -3.09 17.48 29.45
CA SER A 508 -2.04 16.74 30.14
C SER A 508 -0.63 17.13 29.66
N GLY A 509 -0.53 17.77 28.49
CA GLY A 509 0.73 18.04 27.81
C GLY A 509 1.44 16.77 27.31
N GLN A 510 0.80 15.61 27.40
CA GLN A 510 1.37 14.34 26.96
C GLN A 510 1.45 14.24 25.46
N THR A 511 2.56 13.74 24.97
CA THR A 511 2.73 13.41 23.56
C THR A 511 2.23 12.00 23.32
N LEU A 512 1.24 11.84 22.40
CA LEU A 512 0.66 10.56 22.01
C LEU A 512 1.18 10.17 20.61
N LEU A 513 1.74 8.98 20.49
CA LEU A 513 2.11 8.36 19.23
C LEU A 513 1.07 7.30 18.85
N SER A 514 0.45 7.47 17.68
CA SER A 514 -0.57 6.54 17.16
C SER A 514 -0.03 5.74 15.99
N GLY A 515 -0.43 4.46 15.89
CA GLY A 515 0.04 3.52 14.87
C GLY A 515 -1.02 2.48 14.48
N MET A 516 -0.69 1.64 13.50
CA MET A 516 -1.60 0.68 12.88
C MET A 516 -1.83 -0.59 13.71
N GLY A 517 -0.85 -0.97 14.56
CA GLY A 517 -0.87 -2.19 15.35
C GLY A 517 0.03 -2.11 16.57
N GLU A 518 -0.10 -3.10 17.46
CA GLU A 518 0.72 -3.20 18.67
C GLU A 518 2.21 -3.40 18.31
N LEU A 519 2.49 -4.34 17.40
CA LEU A 519 3.86 -4.61 16.93
C LEU A 519 4.47 -3.39 16.24
N HIS A 520 3.67 -2.63 15.49
CA HIS A 520 4.11 -1.41 14.84
C HIS A 520 4.59 -0.36 15.87
N LEU A 521 3.82 -0.13 16.94
CA LEU A 521 4.21 0.79 18.01
C LEU A 521 5.39 0.28 18.84
N GLU A 522 5.52 -1.03 19.06
CA GLU A 522 6.71 -1.61 19.69
C GLU A 522 7.99 -1.32 18.90
N ILE A 523 7.92 -1.50 17.55
CA ILE A 523 9.05 -1.22 16.68
C ILE A 523 9.36 0.28 16.64
N ALA A 524 8.33 1.13 16.59
CA ALA A 524 8.49 2.58 16.66
C ALA A 524 9.18 2.99 17.97
N ARG A 525 8.81 2.37 19.11
CA ARG A 525 9.48 2.54 20.42
C ARG A 525 10.94 2.12 20.36
N ASP A 526 11.21 0.92 19.88
CA ASP A 526 12.57 0.37 19.84
C ASP A 526 13.47 1.26 18.95
N ARG A 527 12.97 1.74 17.83
CA ARG A 527 13.69 2.71 16.99
C ARG A 527 13.93 4.05 17.69
N LEU A 528 12.89 4.59 18.35
CA LEU A 528 12.98 5.85 19.08
C LEU A 528 14.07 5.79 20.17
N LEU A 529 14.08 4.70 20.95
CA LEU A 529 14.99 4.55 22.10
C LEU A 529 16.38 4.07 21.69
N GLN A 530 16.51 3.15 20.74
CA GLN A 530 17.79 2.51 20.39
C GLN A 530 18.48 3.21 19.21
N ASP A 531 17.78 3.49 18.10
CA ASP A 531 18.37 4.08 16.90
C ASP A 531 18.56 5.59 17.06
N PHE A 532 17.52 6.30 17.49
CA PHE A 532 17.55 7.75 17.71
C PHE A 532 18.09 8.13 19.09
N LYS A 533 18.27 7.15 20.00
CA LYS A 533 18.79 7.36 21.37
C LYS A 533 18.01 8.42 22.16
N ALA A 534 16.71 8.51 21.89
CA ALA A 534 15.84 9.42 22.60
C ALA A 534 15.69 8.97 24.07
N LYS A 535 15.87 9.88 25.01
CA LYS A 535 15.68 9.63 26.44
C LYS A 535 14.23 9.90 26.82
N ALA A 536 13.38 8.95 26.52
CA ALA A 536 11.95 8.98 26.80
C ALA A 536 11.47 7.64 27.32
N SER A 537 10.38 7.63 28.07
CA SER A 537 9.60 6.44 28.38
C SER A 537 8.38 6.41 27.47
N MET A 538 7.98 5.20 27.08
CA MET A 538 6.76 4.97 26.31
C MET A 538 5.77 4.18 27.17
N GLY A 539 4.56 4.70 27.30
CA GLY A 539 3.47 4.07 28.03
C GLY A 539 2.99 2.77 27.38
N ARG A 540 1.98 2.16 27.97
CA ARG A 540 1.32 0.97 27.37
C ARG A 540 0.59 1.34 26.10
N VAL A 541 0.50 0.39 25.17
CA VAL A 541 -0.29 0.57 23.97
C VAL A 541 -1.78 0.50 24.34
N GLU A 542 -2.52 1.51 23.93
CA GLU A 542 -3.96 1.66 24.19
C GLU A 542 -4.75 1.77 22.89
N ILE A 543 -6.04 1.50 22.97
CA ILE A 543 -6.96 1.55 21.85
C ILE A 543 -7.55 2.96 21.74
N GLY A 544 -7.58 3.51 20.54
CA GLY A 544 -8.17 4.81 20.23
C GLY A 544 -9.68 4.77 20.22
N TYR A 545 -10.32 4.98 21.37
CA TYR A 545 -11.76 5.17 21.44
C TYR A 545 -12.14 6.54 20.87
N ARG A 546 -13.41 6.67 20.43
CA ARG A 546 -13.99 7.91 19.94
C ARG A 546 -15.23 8.26 20.74
N GLU A 547 -15.71 9.49 20.61
CA GLU A 547 -16.93 9.97 21.25
C GLU A 547 -17.91 10.49 20.18
N CYS A 548 -19.20 10.16 20.27
CA CYS A 548 -20.22 10.68 19.38
C CYS A 548 -21.35 11.36 20.14
N LEU A 549 -22.01 12.31 19.47
CA LEU A 549 -23.23 12.95 19.98
C LEU A 549 -24.45 12.05 19.77
N LEU A 550 -25.39 12.09 20.71
CA LEU A 550 -26.67 11.40 20.62
C LEU A 550 -27.80 12.33 20.18
N SER A 551 -27.64 13.63 20.36
CA SER A 551 -28.65 14.64 20.02
C SER A 551 -27.97 15.89 19.41
N PRO A 552 -28.70 16.69 18.62
CA PRO A 552 -28.18 17.96 18.12
C PRO A 552 -28.12 19.01 19.24
N SER A 553 -27.22 19.98 19.08
CA SER A 553 -27.14 21.16 19.97
C SER A 553 -28.04 22.30 19.51
N SER A 554 -28.36 23.22 20.43
CA SER A 554 -28.75 24.58 20.07
C SER A 554 -27.60 25.32 19.38
N ILE A 555 -27.92 26.45 18.74
CA ILE A 555 -26.89 27.37 18.19
C ILE A 555 -26.23 28.10 19.36
N GLU A 556 -24.92 27.94 19.48
CA GLU A 556 -24.12 28.60 20.52
C GLU A 556 -23.21 29.64 19.88
N THR A 557 -23.20 30.85 20.47
CA THR A 557 -22.37 31.98 20.00
C THR A 557 -21.22 32.17 20.97
N ALA A 558 -19.98 32.29 20.46
CA ALA A 558 -18.82 32.58 21.27
C ALA A 558 -18.04 33.78 20.72
N MET A 559 -17.51 34.56 21.62
CA MET A 559 -16.62 35.69 21.34
C MET A 559 -15.24 35.37 21.89
N PHE A 560 -14.24 35.54 21.05
CA PHE A 560 -12.83 35.50 21.45
C PHE A 560 -12.27 36.90 21.56
N GLU A 561 -11.72 37.23 22.72
CA GLU A 561 -11.01 38.48 22.96
C GLU A 561 -9.75 38.22 23.78
N ARG A 562 -8.60 38.49 23.18
CA ARG A 562 -7.30 38.33 23.88
C ARG A 562 -6.31 39.37 23.39
N GLU A 563 -5.55 39.93 24.31
CA GLU A 563 -4.42 40.80 24.02
C GLU A 563 -3.11 40.01 24.15
N THR A 564 -2.35 39.96 23.06
CA THR A 564 -1.05 39.26 22.99
C THR A 564 -0.01 40.24 22.41
N ALA A 565 1.05 40.53 23.16
CA ALA A 565 2.13 41.43 22.75
C ALA A 565 1.65 42.83 22.27
N GLY A 566 0.64 43.42 22.93
CA GLY A 566 0.10 44.72 22.59
C GLY A 566 -0.81 44.78 21.37
N ARG A 567 -1.18 43.65 20.81
CA ARG A 567 -2.19 43.53 19.75
C ARG A 567 -3.44 42.86 20.32
N LYS A 568 -4.56 43.50 20.17
CA LYS A 568 -5.88 42.93 20.49
C LYS A 568 -6.35 42.06 19.36
N GLY A 569 -6.70 40.79 19.66
CA GLY A 569 -7.38 39.89 18.74
C GLY A 569 -8.82 39.71 19.19
N LYS A 570 -9.80 40.08 18.36
CA LYS A 570 -11.23 39.97 18.68
C LYS A 570 -11.98 39.40 17.48
N ALA A 571 -12.74 38.32 17.69
CA ALA A 571 -13.59 37.71 16.68
C ALA A 571 -14.75 36.97 17.36
N GLY A 572 -15.86 36.79 16.62
CA GLY A 572 -16.97 35.96 17.06
C GLY A 572 -17.43 35.00 15.98
N CYS A 573 -18.21 34.01 16.35
CA CYS A 573 -18.99 33.18 15.44
C CYS A 573 -20.06 32.39 16.20
N ALA A 574 -21.02 31.86 15.46
CA ALA A 574 -22.03 30.92 15.99
C ALA A 574 -21.75 29.53 15.48
N ALA A 575 -21.96 28.51 16.30
CA ALA A 575 -21.80 27.11 15.92
C ALA A 575 -22.94 26.23 16.44
N SER A 576 -23.32 25.22 15.68
CA SER A 576 -24.20 24.15 16.11
C SER A 576 -23.58 22.80 15.74
N SER A 577 -23.90 21.77 16.52
CA SER A 577 -23.39 20.41 16.32
C SER A 577 -24.54 19.43 16.30
N ALA A 578 -24.47 18.41 15.42
CA ALA A 578 -25.47 17.37 15.29
C ALA A 578 -24.83 16.01 15.01
N PRO A 579 -25.47 14.88 15.38
CA PRO A 579 -25.03 13.57 14.93
C PRO A 579 -25.03 13.51 13.40
N PHE A 580 -23.99 12.91 12.83
CA PHE A 580 -23.88 12.67 11.40
C PHE A 580 -23.98 11.17 11.15
N ALA A 581 -25.12 10.72 10.62
CA ALA A 581 -25.26 9.38 10.05
C ALA A 581 -24.73 9.46 8.62
N GLY A 582 -23.46 9.09 8.45
CA GLY A 582 -22.79 9.18 7.15
C GLY A 582 -23.33 8.12 6.19
N ASP A 583 -24.08 8.53 5.18
CA ASP A 583 -24.12 7.81 3.91
C ASP A 583 -22.88 8.22 3.11
N GLU A 584 -22.01 7.28 2.76
CA GLU A 584 -20.79 7.53 1.95
C GLU A 584 -21.14 8.13 0.59
N GLU A 585 -22.33 7.93 0.05
CA GLU A 585 -22.82 8.56 -1.17
C GLU A 585 -23.04 10.08 -1.07
N ALA A 586 -23.19 10.63 0.14
CA ALA A 586 -23.27 12.07 0.36
C ALA A 586 -21.92 12.79 0.37
N LEU A 587 -20.81 12.07 0.29
CA LEU A 587 -19.45 12.63 0.22
C LEU A 587 -19.16 13.33 -1.11
N ALA A 588 -19.89 13.00 -2.18
CA ALA A 588 -19.75 13.62 -3.51
C ALA A 588 -20.69 14.83 -3.73
N ALA A 589 -21.49 15.22 -2.75
CA ALA A 589 -22.51 16.26 -2.93
C ALA A 589 -21.93 17.68 -2.78
N VAL A 590 -21.70 18.25 -3.92
CA VAL A 590 -21.99 19.64 -4.30
C VAL A 590 -21.65 20.70 -3.25
N ALA A 591 -20.50 21.36 -3.47
CA ALA A 591 -20.34 22.73 -3.03
C ALA A 591 -21.44 23.56 -3.73
N THR A 592 -22.54 23.84 -3.02
CA THR A 592 -23.42 24.92 -3.42
C THR A 592 -22.66 26.22 -3.24
N ASP A 593 -22.79 27.16 -4.16
CA ASP A 593 -22.03 28.42 -4.27
C ASP A 593 -21.97 29.33 -3.00
N THR A 594 -22.61 28.93 -1.90
CA THR A 594 -22.74 29.70 -0.66
C THR A 594 -22.17 29.03 0.60
N GLU A 595 -21.77 27.75 0.57
CA GLU A 595 -21.31 27.02 1.74
C GLU A 595 -19.98 26.31 1.47
N TYR A 596 -19.01 26.50 2.36
CA TYR A 596 -17.78 25.73 2.38
C TYR A 596 -17.96 24.48 3.27
N SER A 597 -17.71 23.29 2.72
CA SER A 597 -17.78 22.04 3.45
C SER A 597 -16.42 21.33 3.46
N SER A 598 -15.98 20.90 4.63
CA SER A 598 -14.74 20.14 4.79
C SER A 598 -15.00 18.91 5.66
N HIS A 599 -14.28 17.82 5.35
CA HIS A 599 -14.39 16.53 6.05
C HIS A 599 -13.04 16.14 6.62
N GLN A 600 -13.00 15.71 7.87
CA GLN A 600 -11.79 15.20 8.52
C GLN A 600 -12.16 14.19 9.61
N ASP A 601 -11.46 13.05 9.67
CA ASP A 601 -11.58 12.03 10.72
C ASP A 601 -13.04 11.57 10.97
N GLY A 602 -13.85 11.42 9.90
CA GLY A 602 -15.27 11.00 10.00
C GLY A 602 -16.23 12.12 10.45
N ASN A 603 -15.75 13.35 10.60
CA ASN A 603 -16.57 14.51 10.94
C ASN A 603 -16.71 15.43 9.74
N ARG A 604 -17.82 16.18 9.71
CA ARG A 604 -18.11 17.18 8.69
C ARG A 604 -18.21 18.56 9.32
N VAL A 605 -17.53 19.54 8.72
CA VAL A 605 -17.66 20.95 9.11
C VAL A 605 -18.19 21.73 7.92
N LYS A 606 -19.32 22.39 8.12
CA LYS A 606 -19.93 23.35 7.19
C LYS A 606 -19.68 24.76 7.68
N VAL A 607 -19.20 25.62 6.83
CA VAL A 607 -18.98 27.04 7.15
C VAL A 607 -19.81 27.90 6.22
N SER A 608 -20.61 28.81 6.79
CA SER A 608 -21.41 29.78 6.05
C SER A 608 -21.09 31.21 6.55
N VAL A 609 -21.02 32.16 5.62
CA VAL A 609 -20.84 33.59 5.91
C VAL A 609 -22.08 34.33 5.46
N VAL A 610 -22.74 35.01 6.39
CA VAL A 610 -23.99 35.74 6.12
C VAL A 610 -23.69 36.89 5.15
N GLY A 611 -24.48 36.98 4.06
CA GLY A 611 -24.35 38.04 3.07
C GLY A 611 -23.33 37.79 1.95
N SER A 612 -22.69 36.63 1.90
CA SER A 612 -21.87 36.20 0.76
C SER A 612 -22.77 35.53 -0.29
N THR A 613 -22.95 36.16 -1.43
CA THR A 613 -23.49 35.52 -2.63
C THR A 613 -22.33 34.83 -3.35
N GLY A 614 -22.31 33.51 -3.33
CA GLY A 614 -21.43 32.55 -4.04
C GLY A 614 -20.07 32.97 -4.59
N LEU A 615 -19.16 32.01 -4.70
CA LEU A 615 -17.80 32.14 -5.27
C LEU A 615 -17.76 32.55 -6.76
N ALA A 616 -18.92 32.71 -7.46
CA ALA A 616 -19.01 32.77 -8.92
C ALA A 616 -19.18 34.18 -9.52
N GLU A 617 -19.59 35.21 -8.77
CA GLU A 617 -19.80 36.54 -9.34
C GLU A 617 -19.28 37.66 -8.42
N GLU A 618 -17.99 37.94 -8.46
CA GLU A 618 -17.46 39.25 -8.14
C GLU A 618 -17.69 40.17 -9.32
N THR A 619 -18.93 40.60 -9.52
CA THR A 619 -19.24 41.84 -10.29
C THR A 619 -18.96 43.04 -9.40
N GLU A 620 -18.19 43.96 -9.90
CA GLU A 620 -17.62 45.18 -9.26
C GLU A 620 -18.61 46.14 -8.54
N SER A 621 -19.82 45.72 -8.17
CA SER A 621 -20.85 46.63 -7.62
C SER A 621 -21.51 46.20 -6.31
N SER A 622 -21.19 45.02 -5.73
CA SER A 622 -21.64 44.68 -4.36
C SER A 622 -20.39 44.53 -3.48
N GLY A 623 -20.18 45.44 -2.57
CA GLY A 623 -19.06 45.44 -1.63
C GLY A 623 -19.04 44.12 -0.84
N SER A 624 -17.89 43.40 -0.85
CA SER A 624 -17.66 42.22 0.00
C SER A 624 -17.98 42.60 1.45
N PRO A 625 -18.81 41.81 2.17
CA PRO A 625 -19.15 42.10 3.55
C PRO A 625 -17.92 41.97 4.49
N LEU A 626 -16.80 41.48 3.97
CA LEU A 626 -15.56 41.27 4.71
C LEU A 626 -14.52 42.37 4.39
N PRO A 627 -13.65 42.73 5.35
CA PRO A 627 -12.56 43.67 5.12
C PRO A 627 -11.56 43.17 4.05
N PRO A 628 -10.93 44.08 3.24
CA PRO A 628 -10.04 43.67 2.15
C PRO A 628 -8.83 42.84 2.52
N TYR A 629 -8.41 42.84 3.80
CA TYR A 629 -7.30 42.03 4.31
C TYR A 629 -7.71 40.60 4.76
N LEU A 630 -9.02 40.28 4.76
CA LEU A 630 -9.57 38.97 5.10
C LEU A 630 -10.25 38.36 3.87
N PRO A 631 -9.50 37.68 3.01
CA PRO A 631 -10.10 36.98 1.86
C PRO A 631 -11.01 35.86 2.34
N LEU A 632 -12.13 35.66 1.66
CA LEU A 632 -13.19 34.71 2.03
C LEU A 632 -12.63 33.27 2.24
N ASN A 633 -11.73 32.82 1.38
CA ASN A 633 -11.07 31.51 1.52
C ASN A 633 -10.26 31.36 2.82
N ALA A 634 -9.59 32.43 3.25
CA ALA A 634 -8.84 32.41 4.52
C ALA A 634 -9.80 32.35 5.72
N VAL A 635 -10.96 33.01 5.63
CA VAL A 635 -12.01 32.95 6.65
C VAL A 635 -12.59 31.54 6.75
N TYR A 636 -12.96 30.94 5.63
CA TYR A 636 -13.46 29.56 5.58
C TYR A 636 -12.46 28.57 6.19
N THR A 637 -11.20 28.66 5.79
CA THR A 637 -10.14 27.78 6.30
C THR A 637 -9.89 28.00 7.79
N ALA A 638 -9.87 29.24 8.26
CA ALA A 638 -9.66 29.55 9.68
C ALA A 638 -10.79 29.03 10.57
N LEU A 639 -12.04 29.22 10.17
CA LEU A 639 -13.23 28.75 10.92
C LEU A 639 -13.30 27.21 10.90
N ALA A 640 -13.04 26.57 9.77
CA ALA A 640 -13.02 25.12 9.68
C ALA A 640 -11.92 24.51 10.56
N ASN A 641 -10.71 25.06 10.52
CA ASN A 641 -9.61 24.58 11.38
C ASN A 641 -9.92 24.75 12.88
N GLY A 642 -10.58 25.85 13.25
CA GLY A 642 -11.04 26.08 14.61
C GLY A 642 -12.08 25.05 15.06
N ALA A 643 -13.04 24.72 14.21
CA ALA A 643 -14.04 23.68 14.49
C ALA A 643 -13.39 22.28 14.60
N PHE A 644 -12.49 21.92 13.69
CA PHE A 644 -11.77 20.63 13.78
C PHE A 644 -10.89 20.53 15.03
N ALA A 645 -10.25 21.61 15.45
CA ALA A 645 -9.51 21.64 16.71
C ALA A 645 -10.42 21.41 17.95
N ALA A 646 -11.69 21.85 17.90
CA ALA A 646 -12.67 21.55 18.93
C ALA A 646 -13.12 20.07 18.91
N LEU A 647 -13.26 19.48 17.72
CA LEU A 647 -13.66 18.09 17.53
C LEU A 647 -12.56 17.08 17.94
N ALA A 648 -11.31 17.53 18.05
CA ALA A 648 -10.22 16.69 18.52
C ALA A 648 -10.45 16.18 19.97
N ARG A 649 -11.37 16.79 20.71
CA ARG A 649 -11.65 16.44 22.10
C ARG A 649 -13.15 16.51 22.41
N GLY A 650 -13.70 15.37 22.83
CA GLY A 650 -15.11 15.26 23.20
C GLY A 650 -15.41 15.90 24.57
N PRO A 651 -16.68 16.28 24.78
CA PRO A 651 -17.11 17.07 25.93
C PRO A 651 -17.19 16.29 27.24
N ARG A 652 -17.27 14.94 27.20
CA ARG A 652 -17.50 14.11 28.38
C ARG A 652 -16.32 13.23 28.77
N HIS A 653 -15.78 12.50 27.80
CA HIS A 653 -14.69 11.54 28.05
C HIS A 653 -13.36 11.98 27.45
N SER A 654 -13.32 13.15 26.83
CA SER A 654 -12.13 13.72 26.18
C SER A 654 -11.59 12.91 25.00
N TYR A 655 -12.33 11.92 24.48
CA TYR A 655 -11.99 11.25 23.26
C TYR A 655 -12.29 12.11 22.04
N ALA A 656 -11.56 11.94 20.95
CA ALA A 656 -11.83 12.67 19.72
C ALA A 656 -13.23 12.34 19.19
N MET A 657 -13.93 13.36 18.71
CA MET A 657 -15.28 13.21 18.16
C MET A 657 -15.28 12.44 16.84
N TYR A 658 -16.32 11.67 16.60
CA TYR A 658 -16.55 10.93 15.36
C TYR A 658 -18.03 10.98 14.98
N GLY A 659 -18.34 11.03 13.68
CA GLY A 659 -19.72 11.07 13.21
C GLY A 659 -20.46 12.34 13.64
N THR A 660 -19.78 13.49 13.64
CA THR A 660 -20.35 14.78 14.04
C THR A 660 -20.37 15.75 12.86
N ASN A 661 -21.52 16.38 12.65
CA ASN A 661 -21.72 17.49 11.71
C ASN A 661 -21.72 18.79 12.48
N VAL A 662 -20.80 19.70 12.18
CA VAL A 662 -20.70 21.03 12.79
C VAL A 662 -21.00 22.08 11.74
N SER A 663 -21.98 22.96 12.02
CA SER A 663 -22.29 24.12 11.19
C SER A 663 -21.80 25.38 11.88
N VAL A 664 -20.84 26.07 11.28
CA VAL A 664 -20.27 27.34 11.76
C VAL A 664 -20.78 28.48 10.90
N THR A 665 -21.39 29.50 11.52
CA THR A 665 -21.92 30.67 10.84
C THR A 665 -21.21 31.93 11.32
N LEU A 666 -20.68 32.69 10.37
CA LEU A 666 -20.10 34.01 10.61
C LEU A 666 -21.03 35.09 10.10
N ASP A 667 -21.44 36.01 10.96
CA ASP A 667 -22.11 37.24 10.59
C ASP A 667 -21.09 38.38 10.63
N PRO A 668 -20.66 38.94 9.47
CA PRO A 668 -19.65 39.97 9.44
C PRO A 668 -20.00 41.24 10.27
N ALA A 669 -21.29 41.56 10.37
CA ALA A 669 -21.76 42.73 11.11
C ALA A 669 -21.61 42.58 12.65
N LEU A 670 -21.75 41.33 13.15
CA LEU A 670 -21.74 41.06 14.61
C LEU A 670 -20.38 40.51 15.08
N HIS A 671 -19.65 39.83 14.20
CA HIS A 671 -18.51 39.01 14.59
C HIS A 671 -17.13 39.48 14.09
N VAL A 672 -17.14 40.56 13.23
CA VAL A 672 -15.89 41.13 12.69
C VAL A 672 -15.66 42.53 13.25
N PHE A 673 -14.49 42.77 13.85
CA PHE A 673 -14.12 43.97 14.55
C PHE A 673 -12.94 44.70 13.88
N GLY A 674 -13.07 45.01 12.58
CA GLY A 674 -12.03 45.72 11.84
C GLY A 674 -10.67 45.05 11.98
N ASN A 675 -9.59 45.78 12.14
CA ASN A 675 -8.21 45.30 12.22
C ASN A 675 -7.90 44.38 13.42
N GLU A 676 -8.80 44.26 14.40
CA GLU A 676 -8.65 43.35 15.54
C GLU A 676 -9.01 41.89 15.15
N THR A 677 -9.73 41.68 14.03
CA THR A 677 -10.12 40.35 13.59
C THR A 677 -9.05 39.77 12.65
N THR A 678 -8.33 38.79 13.19
CA THR A 678 -7.33 38.02 12.43
C THR A 678 -7.79 36.60 12.17
N SER A 679 -7.16 35.87 11.24
CA SER A 679 -7.45 34.45 10.97
C SER A 679 -7.28 33.58 12.24
N GLY A 680 -6.30 33.90 13.07
CA GLY A 680 -6.09 33.22 14.35
C GLY A 680 -7.20 33.51 15.38
N ALA A 681 -7.72 34.74 15.42
CA ALA A 681 -8.84 35.10 16.28
C ALA A 681 -10.13 34.39 15.83
N LEU A 682 -10.40 34.31 14.51
CA LEU A 682 -11.52 33.56 13.93
C LEU A 682 -11.43 32.06 14.24
N SER A 683 -10.25 31.45 14.10
CA SER A 683 -10.06 30.04 14.44
C SER A 683 -10.32 29.79 15.93
N SER A 684 -9.85 30.71 16.81
CA SER A 684 -10.09 30.60 18.26
C SER A 684 -11.57 30.77 18.62
N ALA A 685 -12.27 31.71 17.97
CA ALA A 685 -13.71 31.90 18.16
C ALA A 685 -14.51 30.66 17.72
N ALA A 686 -14.18 30.10 16.55
CA ALA A 686 -14.81 28.89 16.05
C ALA A 686 -14.59 27.68 16.99
N ARG A 687 -13.38 27.56 17.54
CA ARG A 687 -13.09 26.53 18.55
C ARG A 687 -13.96 26.67 19.78
N LEU A 688 -14.08 27.86 20.33
CA LEU A 688 -14.89 28.13 21.53
C LEU A 688 -16.39 27.91 21.25
N ALA A 689 -16.91 28.41 20.14
CA ALA A 689 -18.32 28.22 19.78
C ALA A 689 -18.65 26.73 19.56
N THR A 690 -17.80 26.01 18.86
CA THR A 690 -17.97 24.57 18.65
C THR A 690 -17.88 23.78 19.97
N GLN A 691 -16.95 24.11 20.87
CA GLN A 691 -16.89 23.49 22.19
C GLN A 691 -18.15 23.76 23.02
N ALA A 692 -18.69 24.99 22.97
CA ALA A 692 -19.94 25.31 23.64
C ALA A 692 -21.12 24.50 23.07
N ALA A 693 -21.21 24.38 21.75
CA ALA A 693 -22.21 23.56 21.07
C ALA A 693 -22.11 22.06 21.44
N LEU A 694 -20.89 21.51 21.48
CA LEU A 694 -20.66 20.12 21.89
C LEU A 694 -21.08 19.87 23.36
N ARG A 695 -20.73 20.77 24.26
CA ARG A 695 -21.16 20.69 25.68
C ARG A 695 -22.68 20.81 25.84
N ASN A 696 -23.32 21.68 25.07
CA ASN A 696 -24.76 21.81 25.06
C ASN A 696 -25.44 20.51 24.58
N ALA A 697 -24.98 19.95 23.46
CA ALA A 697 -25.48 18.66 22.95
C ALA A 697 -25.29 17.53 23.97
N ALA A 698 -24.12 17.47 24.61
CA ALA A 698 -23.83 16.47 25.65
C ALA A 698 -24.73 16.62 26.88
N ALA A 699 -25.08 17.85 27.26
CA ALA A 699 -26.00 18.12 28.39
C ALA A 699 -27.46 17.75 28.07
N GLN A 700 -27.90 17.94 26.82
CA GLN A 700 -29.28 17.67 26.41
C GLN A 700 -29.54 16.18 26.16
N GLY A 701 -28.66 15.51 25.39
CA GLY A 701 -28.90 14.13 24.94
C GLY A 701 -27.83 13.12 25.32
N GLY A 702 -26.75 13.60 25.91
CA GLY A 702 -25.60 12.77 26.25
C GLY A 702 -24.68 12.48 25.06
N THR A 703 -23.60 11.79 25.37
CA THR A 703 -22.62 11.28 24.41
C THR A 703 -22.48 9.78 24.61
N ALA A 704 -21.97 9.08 23.62
CA ALA A 704 -21.63 7.67 23.70
C ALA A 704 -20.19 7.44 23.25
N VAL A 705 -19.55 6.45 23.86
CA VAL A 705 -18.23 6.00 23.43
C VAL A 705 -18.37 5.11 22.22
N MET A 706 -17.50 5.30 21.23
CA MET A 706 -17.38 4.47 20.04
C MET A 706 -16.08 3.67 20.09
N GLU A 707 -16.18 2.40 19.71
CA GLU A 707 -15.03 1.50 19.60
C GLU A 707 -14.75 1.15 18.14
N PRO A 708 -13.48 0.93 17.77
CA PRO A 708 -13.14 0.46 16.43
C PRO A 708 -13.60 -0.99 16.28
N LEU A 709 -14.41 -1.22 15.25
CA LEU A 709 -14.88 -2.55 14.84
C LEU A 709 -13.93 -3.06 13.75
N MET A 710 -13.43 -4.27 13.96
CA MET A 710 -12.52 -4.92 13.05
C MET A 710 -13.28 -5.91 12.18
N ASN A 711 -13.02 -5.86 10.91
CA ASN A 711 -13.37 -6.92 9.99
C ASN A 711 -12.29 -7.97 10.06
N VAL A 712 -12.62 -9.18 10.51
CA VAL A 712 -11.69 -10.27 10.80
C VAL A 712 -11.99 -11.44 9.88
N ILE A 713 -10.97 -11.92 9.17
CA ILE A 713 -11.03 -13.16 8.39
C ILE A 713 -10.15 -14.18 9.09
N ILE A 714 -10.72 -15.29 9.52
CA ILE A 714 -10.03 -16.34 10.25
C ILE A 714 -10.06 -17.60 9.39
N SER A 715 -8.87 -18.14 9.07
CA SER A 715 -8.73 -19.40 8.34
C SER A 715 -8.37 -20.52 9.32
N VAL A 716 -9.19 -21.55 9.37
CA VAL A 716 -9.03 -22.70 10.28
C VAL A 716 -9.39 -24.00 9.57
N GLU A 717 -8.90 -25.13 10.09
CA GLU A 717 -9.36 -26.44 9.65
C GLU A 717 -10.80 -26.70 10.11
N GLU A 718 -11.57 -27.45 9.33
CA GLU A 718 -12.97 -27.75 9.58
C GLU A 718 -13.20 -28.36 11.00
N ALA A 719 -12.28 -29.14 11.50
CA ALA A 719 -12.33 -29.69 12.86
C ALA A 719 -12.29 -28.62 13.95
N SER A 720 -11.68 -27.46 13.69
CA SER A 720 -11.55 -26.34 14.62
C SER A 720 -12.59 -25.26 14.43
N LEU A 721 -13.46 -25.36 13.40
CA LEU A 721 -14.45 -24.35 13.03
C LEU A 721 -15.42 -24.06 14.19
N GLY A 722 -16.04 -25.08 14.76
CA GLY A 722 -17.00 -24.94 15.84
C GLY A 722 -16.46 -24.23 17.09
N PRO A 723 -15.32 -24.64 17.64
CA PRO A 723 -14.68 -23.97 18.77
C PRO A 723 -14.36 -22.48 18.49
N VAL A 724 -13.87 -22.14 17.29
CA VAL A 724 -13.50 -20.77 16.93
C VAL A 724 -14.75 -19.91 16.71
N VAL A 725 -15.77 -20.43 16.06
CA VAL A 725 -17.08 -19.73 15.88
C VAL A 725 -17.68 -19.41 17.25
N HIS A 726 -17.67 -20.35 18.16
CA HIS A 726 -18.17 -20.16 19.53
C HIS A 726 -17.35 -19.11 20.29
N ASP A 727 -16.03 -19.15 20.18
CA ASP A 727 -15.13 -18.16 20.83
C ASP A 727 -15.42 -16.73 20.32
N ILE A 728 -15.47 -16.56 19.00
CA ILE A 728 -15.74 -15.24 18.40
C ILE A 728 -17.11 -14.70 18.79
N SER A 729 -18.17 -15.52 18.69
CA SER A 729 -19.54 -15.05 18.93
C SER A 729 -19.86 -14.86 20.42
N SER A 730 -19.45 -15.82 21.27
CA SER A 730 -19.85 -15.85 22.68
C SER A 730 -18.87 -15.16 23.61
N ALA A 731 -17.56 -15.41 23.44
CA ALA A 731 -16.56 -14.85 24.34
C ALA A 731 -16.14 -13.43 23.94
N ARG A 732 -16.13 -13.12 22.62
CA ARG A 732 -15.62 -11.84 22.11
C ARG A 732 -16.70 -10.89 21.58
N GLY A 733 -17.97 -11.29 21.65
CA GLY A 733 -19.10 -10.45 21.22
C GLY A 733 -19.03 -10.08 19.74
N GLY A 734 -18.33 -10.88 18.92
CA GLY A 734 -18.21 -10.68 17.49
C GLY A 734 -19.47 -11.13 16.75
N HIS A 735 -19.79 -10.43 15.68
CA HIS A 735 -20.87 -10.80 14.76
C HIS A 735 -20.28 -11.53 13.56
N ILE A 736 -20.65 -12.78 13.36
CA ILE A 736 -20.22 -13.57 12.22
C ILE A 736 -21.05 -13.15 11.01
N SER A 737 -20.36 -12.68 9.96
CA SER A 737 -20.97 -12.23 8.70
C SER A 737 -21.14 -13.36 7.71
N SER A 738 -20.13 -14.24 7.59
CA SER A 738 -20.20 -15.43 6.74
C SER A 738 -19.36 -16.57 7.31
N LEU A 739 -19.84 -17.79 7.06
CA LEU A 739 -19.14 -19.05 7.30
C LEU A 739 -19.10 -19.74 5.96
N ASP A 740 -18.00 -19.60 5.24
CA ASP A 740 -17.95 -20.12 3.88
C ASP A 740 -17.01 -21.29 3.79
N ASP A 741 -17.37 -22.23 2.94
CA ASP A 741 -16.37 -23.05 2.26
C ASP A 741 -15.37 -22.07 1.65
N ALA A 742 -14.08 -22.35 1.72
CA ALA A 742 -13.05 -21.48 1.14
C ALA A 742 -13.33 -21.13 -0.35
N ASP A 743 -14.37 -21.75 -0.91
CA ASP A 743 -14.81 -21.61 -2.30
C ASP A 743 -15.85 -20.49 -2.54
N VAL A 744 -16.37 -19.79 -1.51
CA VAL A 744 -17.56 -18.88 -1.64
C VAL A 744 -17.39 -17.50 -0.96
N ILE A 745 -16.18 -17.13 -0.44
CA ILE A 745 -16.07 -15.82 0.22
C ILE A 745 -15.91 -14.70 -0.76
N GLU A 746 -17.03 -14.07 -1.04
CA GLU A 746 -16.99 -12.84 -1.76
C GLU A 746 -18.09 -11.85 -1.63
N ALA A 747 -17.78 -10.67 -1.98
CA ALA A 747 -18.64 -9.54 -2.25
C ALA A 747 -19.12 -8.70 -1.06
N SER A 748 -18.83 -9.04 0.20
CA SER A 748 -19.32 -8.23 1.34
C SER A 748 -18.37 -7.14 1.82
N MET A 749 -17.12 -7.08 1.29
CA MET A 749 -16.07 -6.28 1.91
C MET A 749 -15.73 -4.93 1.25
N HIS A 750 -16.29 -4.61 0.10
CA HIS A 750 -16.04 -3.29 -0.51
C HIS A 750 -17.38 -2.71 -0.97
N GLY A 751 -17.83 -1.70 -0.26
CA GLY A 751 -18.91 -0.82 -0.72
C GLY A 751 -18.58 -0.25 -2.09
N GLY A 752 -19.34 -0.63 -3.10
CA GLY A 752 -19.40 0.07 -4.35
C GLY A 752 -18.79 -0.58 -5.58
N LYS A 753 -19.19 -1.84 -5.89
CA LYS A 753 -19.44 -2.29 -7.27
C LYS A 753 -20.14 -3.64 -7.21
N THR A 754 -21.25 -3.70 -7.90
CA THR A 754 -22.16 -4.84 -7.94
C THR A 754 -21.47 -6.10 -8.47
N ARG A 755 -21.90 -7.23 -7.93
CA ARG A 755 -21.49 -8.64 -8.15
C ARG A 755 -21.45 -9.13 -9.61
N GLU A 756 -21.77 -8.26 -10.58
CA GLU A 756 -21.96 -8.63 -11.99
C GLU A 756 -20.68 -8.63 -12.85
N ASP A 757 -19.53 -8.10 -12.32
CA ASP A 757 -18.31 -7.89 -13.14
C ASP A 757 -17.14 -8.86 -12.83
N GLN A 758 -17.29 -9.84 -11.93
CA GLN A 758 -16.22 -10.82 -11.69
C GLN A 758 -16.46 -12.09 -12.51
N PRO A 759 -15.45 -12.56 -13.28
CA PRO A 759 -15.59 -13.77 -14.07
C PRO A 759 -15.76 -14.98 -13.14
N PHE A 760 -16.85 -15.72 -13.32
CA PHE A 760 -17.03 -17.01 -12.68
C PHE A 760 -16.02 -18.00 -13.25
N ILE A 761 -15.14 -18.55 -12.40
CA ILE A 761 -14.16 -19.57 -12.80
C ILE A 761 -14.71 -20.96 -12.50
N ASP A 762 -14.92 -21.74 -13.54
CA ASP A 762 -15.30 -23.14 -13.37
C ASP A 762 -14.06 -23.98 -13.03
N LEU A 763 -13.97 -24.41 -11.78
CA LEU A 763 -12.84 -25.21 -11.26
C LEU A 763 -12.64 -26.54 -12.01
N ARG A 764 -13.67 -27.03 -12.74
CA ARG A 764 -13.57 -28.25 -13.53
C ARG A 764 -12.73 -28.06 -14.80
N LYS A 765 -12.64 -26.82 -15.28
CA LYS A 765 -11.83 -26.44 -16.44
C LYS A 765 -10.39 -26.05 -16.07
N VAL A 766 -10.11 -25.88 -14.79
CA VAL A 766 -8.77 -25.52 -14.30
C VAL A 766 -7.87 -26.73 -14.37
N TYR A 767 -6.83 -26.67 -15.19
CA TYR A 767 -5.79 -27.70 -15.18
C TYR A 767 -4.96 -27.60 -13.91
N ALA A 768 -4.85 -28.71 -13.18
CA ALA A 768 -3.98 -28.87 -12.03
C ALA A 768 -3.32 -30.26 -12.08
N PRO A 769 -1.99 -30.37 -12.05
CA PRO A 769 -1.33 -31.67 -12.07
C PRO A 769 -1.66 -32.46 -10.80
N PRO A 770 -1.62 -33.81 -10.82
CA PRO A 770 -1.88 -34.63 -9.65
C PRO A 770 -0.80 -34.44 -8.59
N ASP A 771 -1.21 -34.27 -7.34
CA ASP A 771 -0.28 -34.18 -6.22
C ASP A 771 0.21 -35.56 -5.79
N PRO A 772 1.53 -35.79 -5.61
CA PRO A 772 2.10 -37.12 -5.34
C PRO A 772 1.69 -37.69 -3.99
N PHE A 773 1.32 -36.85 -3.04
CA PHE A 773 0.96 -37.23 -1.67
C PHE A 773 -0.54 -37.38 -1.46
N ALA A 774 -1.36 -37.07 -2.45
CA ALA A 774 -2.82 -37.23 -2.35
C ALA A 774 -3.27 -38.68 -2.19
N ALA A 775 -2.49 -39.65 -2.68
CA ALA A 775 -2.79 -41.06 -2.58
C ALA A 775 -2.66 -41.65 -1.16
N SER A 776 -1.92 -41.01 -0.26
CA SER A 776 -1.76 -41.45 1.15
C SER A 776 -3.01 -41.16 1.99
N LEU A 777 -3.92 -40.34 1.52
CA LEU A 777 -5.17 -39.98 2.21
C LEU A 777 -6.35 -40.89 1.85
N VAL A 778 -6.17 -41.81 0.92
CA VAL A 778 -7.23 -42.71 0.39
C VAL A 778 -7.14 -44.16 0.93
N VAL A 779 -6.15 -44.47 1.80
CA VAL A 779 -6.02 -45.82 2.39
C VAL A 779 -6.80 -45.92 3.73
N GLY A 780 -8.09 -45.68 3.64
CA GLY A 780 -9.07 -46.05 4.62
C GLY A 780 -10.40 -46.09 3.88
N GLY A 781 -10.80 -47.30 3.50
CA GLY A 781 -11.96 -47.51 2.66
C GLY A 781 -13.21 -46.83 3.14
N GLU A 782 -13.71 -45.92 2.31
CA GLU A 782 -15.02 -45.29 2.48
C GLU A 782 -15.74 -45.15 1.13
N ASP A 783 -17.03 -45.31 1.18
CA ASP A 783 -18.03 -45.35 0.14
C ASP A 783 -17.89 -44.19 -0.89
N PRO A 784 -18.16 -44.45 -2.18
CA PRO A 784 -18.10 -43.42 -3.26
C PRO A 784 -19.20 -42.35 -3.18
N GLY A 785 -19.87 -42.21 -2.04
CA GLY A 785 -20.99 -41.26 -1.87
C GLY A 785 -20.84 -40.25 -0.75
N MET A 786 -19.72 -40.25 0.03
CA MET A 786 -19.46 -39.18 1.00
C MET A 786 -18.26 -38.35 0.61
N PRO A 787 -18.34 -37.01 0.68
CA PRO A 787 -17.20 -36.14 0.47
C PRO A 787 -16.18 -36.38 1.59
N GLY A 788 -14.98 -36.91 1.24
CA GLY A 788 -13.93 -37.27 2.17
C GLY A 788 -13.56 -36.13 3.13
N SER A 789 -13.52 -36.43 4.41
CA SER A 789 -13.07 -35.56 5.51
C SER A 789 -11.54 -35.36 5.45
N GLY A 790 -10.99 -34.82 4.39
CA GLY A 790 -9.63 -34.39 4.30
C GLY A 790 -9.59 -32.90 4.61
N ASN A 791 -8.80 -32.52 5.61
CA ASN A 791 -8.30 -31.20 6.01
C ASN A 791 -8.81 -30.00 5.17
N ARG A 792 -10.13 -29.79 5.11
CA ARG A 792 -10.73 -28.63 4.47
C ARG A 792 -10.45 -27.40 5.32
N GLN A 793 -9.75 -26.43 4.76
CA GLN A 793 -9.68 -25.11 5.36
C GLN A 793 -11.01 -24.41 5.20
N ARG A 794 -11.51 -23.86 6.30
CA ARG A 794 -12.71 -23.03 6.36
C ARG A 794 -12.33 -21.61 6.70
N SER A 795 -13.10 -20.69 6.23
CA SER A 795 -12.91 -19.29 6.51
C SER A 795 -14.12 -18.71 7.25
N ILE A 796 -13.85 -17.93 8.27
CA ILE A 796 -14.84 -17.25 9.09
C ILE A 796 -14.63 -15.76 8.88
N THR A 797 -15.65 -15.08 8.34
CA THR A 797 -15.65 -13.62 8.30
C THR A 797 -16.51 -13.10 9.43
N ALA A 798 -15.92 -12.26 10.28
CA ALA A 798 -16.61 -11.72 11.44
C ALA A 798 -16.26 -10.25 11.69
N LYS A 799 -17.20 -9.52 12.27
CA LYS A 799 -16.98 -8.17 12.79
C LYS A 799 -16.81 -8.24 14.29
N VAL A 800 -15.62 -7.88 14.78
CA VAL A 800 -15.24 -8.03 16.20
C VAL A 800 -14.64 -6.73 16.70
N PRO A 801 -14.98 -6.27 17.93
CA PRO A 801 -14.33 -5.12 18.53
C PRO A 801 -12.83 -5.31 18.70
N LEU A 802 -12.04 -4.28 18.41
CA LEU A 802 -10.56 -4.35 18.45
C LEU A 802 -10.03 -4.84 19.81
N LYS A 803 -10.64 -4.42 20.92
CA LYS A 803 -10.25 -4.82 22.28
C LYS A 803 -10.17 -6.32 22.44
N GLU A 804 -11.11 -7.05 21.83
CA GLU A 804 -11.21 -8.50 21.94
C GLU A 804 -10.20 -9.24 21.01
N MET A 805 -9.60 -8.53 20.07
CA MET A 805 -8.63 -9.06 19.12
C MET A 805 -7.19 -8.85 19.55
N VAL A 806 -6.93 -8.04 20.57
CA VAL A 806 -5.57 -7.84 21.11
C VAL A 806 -5.04 -9.16 21.66
N GLY A 807 -3.88 -9.61 21.17
CA GLY A 807 -3.27 -10.88 21.56
C GLY A 807 -4.00 -12.15 21.07
N TYR A 808 -5.01 -12.04 20.23
CA TYR A 808 -5.87 -13.14 19.77
C TYR A 808 -5.10 -14.27 19.08
N LEU A 809 -4.01 -14.00 18.40
CA LEU A 809 -3.21 -15.00 17.67
C LEU A 809 -2.77 -16.18 18.57
N LYS A 810 -2.37 -15.88 19.79
CA LYS A 810 -1.95 -16.92 20.75
C LYS A 810 -3.13 -17.82 21.13
N HIS A 811 -4.29 -17.23 21.34
CA HIS A 811 -5.51 -17.94 21.70
C HIS A 811 -6.03 -18.79 20.53
N LEU A 812 -6.08 -18.22 19.31
CA LEU A 812 -6.45 -18.93 18.10
C LEU A 812 -5.56 -20.16 17.86
N ARG A 813 -4.25 -20.01 18.00
CA ARG A 813 -3.30 -21.11 17.86
C ARG A 813 -3.52 -22.20 18.92
N SER A 814 -3.90 -21.85 20.13
CA SER A 814 -4.24 -22.84 21.14
C SER A 814 -5.52 -23.62 20.82
N LEU A 815 -6.52 -22.97 20.21
CA LEU A 815 -7.78 -23.60 19.77
C LEU A 815 -7.61 -24.49 18.54
N THR A 816 -6.63 -24.19 17.69
CA THR A 816 -6.45 -24.81 16.37
C THR A 816 -5.19 -25.68 16.27
N GLY A 817 -4.55 -26.01 17.41
CA GLY A 817 -3.30 -26.79 17.39
C GLY A 817 -2.15 -26.13 16.62
N GLY A 818 -2.11 -24.79 16.59
CA GLY A 818 -1.08 -23.99 15.92
C GLY A 818 -1.35 -23.65 14.46
N ARG A 819 -2.44 -24.14 13.86
CA ARG A 819 -2.69 -24.03 12.41
C ARG A 819 -3.61 -22.89 12.02
N GLY A 820 -4.35 -22.29 12.96
CA GLY A 820 -5.25 -21.15 12.68
C GLY A 820 -4.46 -19.88 12.40
N THR A 821 -4.90 -19.17 11.35
CA THR A 821 -4.40 -17.83 10.99
C THR A 821 -5.57 -16.85 10.92
N PHE A 822 -5.32 -15.57 11.18
CA PHE A 822 -6.31 -14.53 10.96
C PHE A 822 -5.70 -13.26 10.42
N VAL A 823 -6.53 -12.49 9.74
CA VAL A 823 -6.22 -11.14 9.26
C VAL A 823 -7.34 -10.22 9.71
N MET A 824 -6.99 -9.02 10.13
CA MET A 824 -7.98 -8.01 10.50
C MET A 824 -7.71 -6.69 9.78
N SER A 825 -8.79 -5.93 9.58
CA SER A 825 -8.74 -4.55 9.08
C SER A 825 -9.81 -3.74 9.80
N VAL A 826 -9.58 -2.44 9.94
CA VAL A 826 -10.59 -1.54 10.50
C VAL A 826 -11.78 -1.49 9.53
N ASP A 827 -12.97 -1.80 10.01
CA ASP A 827 -14.21 -1.63 9.25
C ASP A 827 -14.74 -0.20 9.47
N ARG A 828 -15.16 0.09 10.69
CA ARG A 828 -15.70 1.39 11.09
C ARG A 828 -15.61 1.58 12.60
N TYR A 829 -15.96 2.76 13.06
CA TYR A 829 -16.26 2.98 14.48
C TYR A 829 -17.74 2.72 14.74
N GLU A 830 -18.04 1.95 15.77
CA GLU A 830 -19.40 1.63 16.16
C GLU A 830 -19.66 2.01 17.62
N ARG A 831 -20.89 2.38 17.92
CA ARG A 831 -21.28 2.77 19.27
C ARG A 831 -21.19 1.57 20.20
N MET A 832 -20.49 1.74 21.30
CA MET A 832 -20.33 0.70 22.31
C MET A 832 -21.63 0.44 23.04
N GLY A 833 -21.97 -0.83 23.30
CA GLY A 833 -23.14 -1.20 24.11
C GLY A 833 -23.00 -0.72 25.55
N GLY A 834 -24.07 -0.22 26.16
CA GLY A 834 -24.02 0.46 27.47
C GLY A 834 -23.44 -0.34 28.63
N GLN A 835 -23.47 -1.69 28.57
CA GLN A 835 -22.79 -2.54 29.58
C GLN A 835 -21.26 -2.55 29.37
N ARG A 836 -20.82 -2.61 28.12
CA ARG A 836 -19.40 -2.59 27.75
C ARG A 836 -18.80 -1.21 28.01
N GLU A 837 -19.55 -0.14 27.71
CA GLU A 837 -19.13 1.25 28.01
C GLU A 837 -18.90 1.44 29.52
N LYS A 838 -19.84 0.96 30.35
CA LYS A 838 -19.69 1.03 31.81
C LYS A 838 -18.50 0.20 32.33
N ALA A 839 -18.25 -0.96 31.74
CA ALA A 839 -17.10 -1.79 32.09
C ALA A 839 -15.78 -1.09 31.72
N LEU A 840 -15.70 -0.52 30.51
CA LEU A 840 -14.54 0.25 30.05
C LEU A 840 -14.25 1.46 30.96
N LEU A 841 -15.29 2.24 31.29
CA LEU A 841 -15.13 3.41 32.12
C LEU A 841 -14.69 3.08 33.56
N ARG A 842 -15.10 1.93 34.10
CA ARG A 842 -14.58 1.44 35.40
C ARG A 842 -13.13 1.03 35.30
N GLU A 843 -12.77 0.30 34.25
CA GLU A 843 -11.39 -0.12 34.00
C GLU A 843 -10.43 1.10 33.92
N LEU A 844 -10.84 2.14 33.21
CA LEU A 844 -10.07 3.37 33.04
C LEU A 844 -10.02 4.23 34.30
N SER A 845 -11.07 4.22 35.12
CA SER A 845 -11.12 4.96 36.39
C SER A 845 -10.35 4.26 37.52
N GLY A 846 -9.85 3.05 37.31
CA GLY A 846 -9.08 2.29 38.28
C GLY A 846 -9.92 1.78 39.50
N VAL A 847 -11.25 1.70 39.33
CA VAL A 847 -12.21 1.25 40.37
C VAL A 847 -12.80 -0.10 40.02
#